data_634f2d24ac1afcc746b3df15d540a180
#
_entry.id   634f2d24ac1afcc746b3df15d540a180
#
_cell.length_a   1.000
_cell.length_b   1.000
_cell.length_c   1.000
_cell.angle_alpha   90.00
_cell.angle_beta   90.00
_cell.angle_gamma   90.00
#
_symmetry.space_group_name_H-M   'P 1'
#
loop_
_entity.id
_entity.type
_entity.pdbx_description
1 polymer ?
#
loop_
_entity_poly.entity_id
_entity_poly.type
_entity_poly.pdbx_seq_one_letter_code
_entity_poly.pdbx_strand_id
1 'polypeptide(L)'
;MQPTRVSFYRAVYELFSSMRFAISLLTVLAIASVIGTVLKQNEPYSNYIIELGPFWFKVFSILGLYDVYHAGWFLLILLFLVLSTGFCIYRQAPLMLRELKSFREHATEVSLRGFSHQAVFSSGAASATVVQRLTGYLTGQGYRFKVGGDMQTLIAAKTGSYNRLGYILTHAAIVIICIGGLVDGNIPLKVQELLGYKKIETRDVPSNRVPAISRLSPANLSFRGSVSIPEGGAADVIYLNVADGYLVQDLPFQIHLKKFRIEHYATGQPKSFESDIVITDRASSKSLEGTVSVNHPIIYRGVAIYQASFGDGGSALTMNGWNLFSPLAKPSPYKAQVSQAFGLSNGAERYTVEVVDFKVFNVQDTGEDEPVAEKKQGFWQNTSRALSSAAAVTSSNKRLHNVGPSYQYKIRDAQGQAKEYHNYMQPLNIESRRYLVSGVRGAPNEAFRYLRLPVDENDGIEGYMRLRAILFDKTQYPEIARRFAAAAMPAASGGGEALRARLAESTVKVLEMFSRGGFGSMAKFIEDSVPKAEQERAAETYLKVLERSVLEAYQVSRVRAGQAPAQADERTMQFVRDSLNAINDSFFYGTPIYLQLTGFDEVMSSGLQLTRSPGKNLVYAGSVLLILGVFVMFYIRERRIWLLVKPGGAGGGGEILFAMSSNRKTLDFENEFNMHKQNLTELLKG
;
A
#
# COMPACT_ATOMS: atom_id res chain seq x y z
N MET A 1 25.23 4.68 55.34
CA MET A 1 24.60 5.67 54.44
C MET A 1 23.20 5.19 54.10
N GLN A 2 22.20 5.83 54.73
CA GLN A 2 20.79 5.53 54.39
C GLN A 2 20.51 6.08 52.96
N PRO A 3 19.86 5.34 52.06
CA PRO A 3 19.46 5.84 50.79
C PRO A 3 18.39 6.93 51.02
N THR A 4 18.72 8.19 50.74
CA THR A 4 17.74 9.28 50.73
C THR A 4 16.63 8.89 49.76
N ARG A 5 15.39 8.71 50.25
CA ARG A 5 14.20 8.50 49.42
C ARG A 5 14.07 9.73 48.50
N VAL A 6 14.54 9.60 47.26
CA VAL A 6 14.31 10.60 46.23
C VAL A 6 12.78 10.68 46.04
N SER A 7 12.23 11.89 46.22
CA SER A 7 10.81 12.12 45.99
C SER A 7 10.46 11.63 44.57
N PHE A 8 9.35 10.90 44.42
CA PHE A 8 8.86 10.38 43.12
C PHE A 8 8.86 11.49 42.05
N TYR A 9 8.41 12.70 42.39
CA TYR A 9 8.41 13.85 41.48
C TYR A 9 9.81 14.24 40.99
N ARG A 10 10.81 14.14 41.87
CA ARG A 10 12.20 14.44 41.51
C ARG A 10 12.79 13.37 40.57
N ALA A 11 12.48 12.09 40.81
CA ALA A 11 12.92 10.99 39.95
C ALA A 11 12.30 11.11 38.56
N VAL A 12 11.00 11.43 38.46
CA VAL A 12 10.30 11.67 37.21
C VAL A 12 10.89 12.86 36.46
N TYR A 13 11.15 13.99 37.15
CA TYR A 13 11.76 15.14 36.54
C TYR A 13 13.18 14.83 36.01
N GLU A 14 14.00 14.11 36.79
CA GLU A 14 15.37 13.73 36.40
C GLU A 14 15.33 12.80 35.16
N LEU A 15 14.36 11.87 35.10
CA LEU A 15 14.16 11.00 33.94
C LEU A 15 13.83 11.81 32.67
N PHE A 16 12.81 12.67 32.75
CA PHE A 16 12.39 13.47 31.59
C PHE A 16 13.40 14.53 31.18
N SER A 17 14.23 15.02 32.09
CA SER A 17 15.31 15.98 31.78
C SER A 17 16.61 15.30 31.31
N SER A 18 16.60 13.96 31.18
CA SER A 18 17.78 13.20 30.78
C SER A 18 17.97 13.16 29.26
N MET A 19 19.14 13.58 28.79
CA MET A 19 19.54 13.44 27.38
C MET A 19 19.47 11.98 26.87
N ARG A 20 19.82 10.99 27.71
CA ARG A 20 19.80 9.58 27.34
C ARG A 20 18.39 9.12 27.02
N PHE A 21 17.42 9.56 27.82
CA PHE A 21 16.00 9.24 27.59
C PHE A 21 15.51 9.83 26.26
N ALA A 22 15.77 11.11 25.99
CA ALA A 22 15.41 11.75 24.75
C ALA A 22 16.03 11.06 23.51
N ILE A 23 17.31 10.65 23.58
CA ILE A 23 18.00 9.93 22.50
C ILE A 23 17.34 8.56 22.28
N SER A 24 17.01 7.82 23.34
CA SER A 24 16.32 6.52 23.21
C SER A 24 14.97 6.68 22.54
N LEU A 25 14.18 7.69 22.91
CA LEU A 25 12.88 7.98 22.27
C LEU A 25 13.04 8.34 20.79
N LEU A 26 14.04 9.17 20.45
CA LEU A 26 14.34 9.51 19.04
C LEU A 26 14.77 8.30 18.23
N THR A 27 15.52 7.37 18.80
CA THR A 27 15.94 6.14 18.13
C THR A 27 14.73 5.26 17.83
N VAL A 28 13.84 5.06 18.82
CA VAL A 28 12.61 4.28 18.63
C VAL A 28 11.70 4.95 17.58
N LEU A 29 11.57 6.28 17.65
CA LEU A 29 10.80 7.06 16.68
C LEU A 29 11.35 6.89 15.25
N ALA A 30 12.68 6.94 15.09
CA ALA A 30 13.32 6.73 13.79
C ALA A 30 13.01 5.34 13.21
N ILE A 31 13.14 4.28 14.04
CA ILE A 31 12.81 2.91 13.63
C ILE A 31 11.33 2.80 13.24
N ALA A 32 10.44 3.34 14.06
CA ALA A 32 9.01 3.36 13.80
C ALA A 32 8.67 4.08 12.48
N SER A 33 9.35 5.21 12.21
CA SER A 33 9.14 5.97 10.98
C SER A 33 9.62 5.22 9.74
N VAL A 34 10.72 4.47 9.82
CA VAL A 34 11.17 3.59 8.73
C VAL A 34 10.12 2.52 8.44
N ILE A 35 9.61 1.84 9.49
CA ILE A 35 8.56 0.84 9.35
C ILE A 35 7.30 1.45 8.71
N GLY A 36 6.84 2.61 9.22
CA GLY A 36 5.65 3.29 8.70
C GLY A 36 5.80 3.82 7.26
N THR A 37 7.03 3.98 6.78
CA THR A 37 7.30 4.37 5.38
C THR A 37 7.35 3.17 4.45
N VAL A 38 7.90 2.04 4.90
CA VAL A 38 8.05 0.82 4.09
C VAL A 38 6.73 0.06 3.99
N LEU A 39 5.98 -0.07 5.08
CA LEU A 39 4.68 -0.73 5.06
C LEU A 39 3.62 0.22 4.50
N LYS A 40 2.76 -0.28 3.60
CA LYS A 40 1.55 0.43 3.17
C LYS A 40 0.71 0.76 4.40
N GLN A 41 0.24 1.97 4.51
CA GLN A 41 -0.53 2.43 5.67
C GLN A 41 -2.01 2.62 5.30
N ASN A 42 -2.91 2.28 6.23
CA ASN A 42 -4.37 2.49 6.11
C ASN A 42 -5.05 1.75 4.96
N GLU A 43 -4.53 0.59 4.54
CA GLU A 43 -5.19 -0.32 3.62
C GLU A 43 -6.28 -1.15 4.37
N PRO A 44 -7.30 -1.66 3.65
CA PRO A 44 -8.23 -2.64 4.22
C PRO A 44 -7.50 -3.89 4.72
N TYR A 45 -7.91 -4.41 5.86
CA TYR A 45 -7.26 -5.57 6.50
C TYR A 45 -7.21 -6.82 5.62
N SER A 46 -8.20 -7.00 4.72
CA SER A 46 -8.20 -8.08 3.73
C SER A 46 -6.97 -8.07 2.84
N ASN A 47 -6.48 -6.89 2.44
CA ASN A 47 -5.31 -6.77 1.58
C ASN A 47 -4.04 -7.24 2.30
N TYR A 48 -3.89 -6.87 3.59
CA TYR A 48 -2.74 -7.31 4.39
C TYR A 48 -2.76 -8.82 4.65
N ILE A 49 -3.94 -9.44 4.84
CA ILE A 49 -4.06 -10.88 5.02
C ILE A 49 -3.62 -11.62 3.76
N ILE A 50 -4.00 -11.10 2.58
CA ILE A 50 -3.63 -11.68 1.29
C ILE A 50 -2.11 -11.52 1.04
N GLU A 51 -1.55 -10.33 1.31
CA GLU A 51 -0.14 -10.03 1.03
C GLU A 51 0.82 -10.70 2.03
N LEU A 52 0.49 -10.68 3.32
CA LEU A 52 1.40 -11.06 4.41
C LEU A 52 1.10 -12.45 5.01
N GLY A 53 -0.10 -12.96 4.77
CA GLY A 53 -0.61 -14.16 5.41
C GLY A 53 -1.09 -13.94 6.87
N PRO A 54 -1.88 -14.89 7.42
CA PRO A 54 -2.58 -14.71 8.71
C PRO A 54 -1.65 -14.49 9.91
N PHE A 55 -0.47 -15.12 9.90
CA PHE A 55 0.49 -15.03 11.02
C PHE A 55 1.08 -13.61 11.14
N TRP A 56 1.69 -13.11 10.07
CA TRP A 56 2.30 -11.78 10.06
C TRP A 56 1.27 -10.67 10.18
N PHE A 57 0.09 -10.86 9.57
CA PHE A 57 -1.03 -9.96 9.76
C PHE A 57 -1.35 -9.77 11.25
N LYS A 58 -1.48 -10.86 12.01
CA LYS A 58 -1.81 -10.79 13.44
C LYS A 58 -0.71 -10.09 14.25
N VAL A 59 0.56 -10.39 14.00
CA VAL A 59 1.71 -9.76 14.68
C VAL A 59 1.72 -8.25 14.44
N PHE A 60 1.62 -7.82 13.19
CA PHE A 60 1.67 -6.40 12.83
C PHE A 60 0.42 -5.63 13.29
N SER A 61 -0.74 -6.29 13.31
CA SER A 61 -1.97 -5.72 13.85
C SER A 61 -1.86 -5.43 15.35
N ILE A 62 -1.33 -6.36 16.15
CA ILE A 62 -1.13 -6.17 17.60
C ILE A 62 -0.17 -5.01 17.88
N LEU A 63 0.87 -4.86 17.06
CA LEU A 63 1.82 -3.78 17.17
C LEU A 63 1.32 -2.45 16.58
N GLY A 64 0.15 -2.44 15.92
CA GLY A 64 -0.42 -1.25 15.28
C GLY A 64 0.40 -0.73 14.10
N LEU A 65 1.12 -1.61 13.36
CA LEU A 65 2.03 -1.20 12.30
C LEU A 65 1.32 -0.82 10.99
N TYR A 66 0.02 -1.09 10.87
CA TYR A 66 -0.79 -0.68 9.71
C TYR A 66 -1.25 0.77 9.75
N ASP A 67 -1.11 1.42 10.92
CA ASP A 67 -1.33 2.86 11.10
C ASP A 67 -0.37 3.40 12.17
N VAL A 68 0.94 3.30 11.88
CA VAL A 68 2.03 3.63 12.82
C VAL A 68 1.90 5.04 13.37
N TYR A 69 1.63 6.00 12.48
CA TYR A 69 1.63 7.43 12.84
C TYR A 69 0.46 7.85 13.73
N HIS A 70 -0.61 7.05 13.78
CA HIS A 70 -1.76 7.26 14.68
C HIS A 70 -1.83 6.21 15.80
N ALA A 71 -0.85 5.29 15.87
CA ALA A 71 -0.79 4.32 16.95
C ALA A 71 -0.57 5.02 18.31
N GLY A 72 -1.30 4.57 19.34
CA GLY A 72 -1.25 5.22 20.66
C GLY A 72 0.16 5.27 21.27
N TRP A 73 0.97 4.22 21.09
CA TRP A 73 2.35 4.20 21.56
C TRP A 73 3.25 5.20 20.80
N PHE A 74 3.01 5.43 19.50
CA PHE A 74 3.76 6.42 18.71
C PHE A 74 3.44 7.84 19.17
N LEU A 75 2.17 8.16 19.38
CA LEU A 75 1.74 9.47 19.89
C LEU A 75 2.27 9.69 21.33
N LEU A 76 2.34 8.63 22.14
CA LEU A 76 2.93 8.72 23.48
C LEU A 76 4.43 9.03 23.42
N ILE A 77 5.18 8.45 22.49
CA ILE A 77 6.59 8.77 22.25
C ILE A 77 6.74 10.24 21.85
N LEU A 78 5.92 10.75 20.93
CA LEU A 78 5.92 12.17 20.55
C LEU A 78 5.65 13.08 21.75
N LEU A 79 4.67 12.72 22.59
CA LEU A 79 4.36 13.48 23.80
C LEU A 79 5.54 13.51 24.77
N PHE A 80 6.16 12.36 25.01
CA PHE A 80 7.34 12.28 25.87
C PHE A 80 8.54 13.04 25.31
N LEU A 81 8.70 13.05 24.00
CA LEU A 81 9.73 13.87 23.35
C LEU A 81 9.48 15.37 23.53
N VAL A 82 8.24 15.84 23.39
CA VAL A 82 7.88 17.25 23.66
C VAL A 82 8.24 17.60 25.09
N LEU A 83 7.86 16.78 26.07
CA LEU A 83 8.15 17.02 27.49
C LEU A 83 9.65 16.98 27.75
N SER A 84 10.35 15.94 27.31
CA SER A 84 11.78 15.76 27.56
C SER A 84 12.63 16.86 26.93
N THR A 85 12.38 17.16 25.66
CA THR A 85 13.11 18.22 24.93
C THR A 85 12.74 19.59 25.47
N GLY A 86 11.46 19.81 25.85
CA GLY A 86 11.01 21.04 26.50
C GLY A 86 11.74 21.30 27.83
N PHE A 87 11.85 20.28 28.69
CA PHE A 87 12.65 20.39 29.92
C PHE A 87 14.14 20.64 29.65
N CYS A 88 14.71 20.03 28.62
CA CYS A 88 16.08 20.31 28.22
C CYS A 88 16.27 21.78 27.80
N ILE A 89 15.34 22.33 27.00
CA ILE A 89 15.38 23.75 26.62
C ILE A 89 15.25 24.63 27.86
N TYR A 90 14.24 24.38 28.70
CA TYR A 90 14.00 25.17 29.91
C TYR A 90 15.24 25.25 30.81
N ARG A 91 15.96 24.17 30.98
CA ARG A 91 17.17 24.10 31.80
C ARG A 91 18.39 24.76 31.14
N GLN A 92 18.59 24.55 29.84
CA GLN A 92 19.83 24.97 29.17
C GLN A 92 19.75 26.38 28.53
N ALA A 93 18.58 26.79 28.05
CA ALA A 93 18.42 28.04 27.34
C ALA A 93 18.85 29.29 28.20
N PRO A 94 18.47 29.41 29.49
CA PRO A 94 18.92 30.54 30.32
C PRO A 94 20.43 30.61 30.45
N LEU A 95 21.09 29.46 30.60
CA LEU A 95 22.55 29.39 30.69
C LEU A 95 23.21 29.81 29.38
N MET A 96 22.72 29.31 28.26
CA MET A 96 23.24 29.66 26.93
C MET A 96 23.01 31.13 26.57
N LEU A 97 21.86 31.69 26.93
CA LEU A 97 21.58 33.12 26.73
C LEU A 97 22.46 34.03 27.59
N ARG A 98 22.79 33.61 28.82
CA ARG A 98 23.77 34.31 29.65
C ARG A 98 25.17 34.24 29.04
N GLU A 99 25.60 33.10 28.59
CA GLU A 99 26.89 32.89 27.92
C GLU A 99 27.02 33.69 26.61
N LEU A 100 25.89 33.88 25.87
CA LEU A 100 25.86 34.78 24.70
C LEU A 100 26.23 36.21 25.04
N LYS A 101 25.89 36.70 26.24
CA LYS A 101 26.18 38.07 26.72
C LYS A 101 27.54 38.14 27.42
N SER A 102 28.04 37.07 28.01
CA SER A 102 29.27 37.01 28.79
C SER A 102 30.51 37.04 27.91
N PHE A 103 31.45 37.93 28.27
CA PHE A 103 32.80 38.00 27.70
C PHE A 103 33.84 37.26 28.55
N ARG A 104 33.46 36.79 29.77
CA ARG A 104 34.38 36.21 30.77
C ARG A 104 35.50 37.21 31.11
N GLU A 105 35.13 38.45 31.41
CA GLU A 105 35.96 39.60 31.70
C GLU A 105 36.71 39.52 33.03
N HIS A 106 36.51 38.49 33.83
CA HIS A 106 37.18 38.24 35.10
C HIS A 106 38.16 37.05 35.05
N ALA A 107 38.70 36.76 33.87
CA ALA A 107 39.68 35.65 33.73
C ALA A 107 40.98 36.05 34.44
N THR A 108 41.50 35.18 35.32
CA THR A 108 42.76 35.39 36.04
C THR A 108 43.95 34.96 35.20
N GLU A 109 45.11 35.50 35.45
CA GLU A 109 46.34 35.11 34.78
C GLU A 109 46.63 33.61 34.86
N VAL A 110 46.48 33.05 36.07
CA VAL A 110 46.66 31.59 36.27
C VAL A 110 45.74 30.78 35.35
N SER A 111 44.48 31.22 35.22
CA SER A 111 43.53 30.60 34.31
C SER A 111 43.93 30.70 32.82
N LEU A 112 44.44 31.89 32.42
CA LEU A 112 44.88 32.14 31.05
C LEU A 112 46.13 31.36 30.66
N ARG A 113 47.10 31.24 31.62
CA ARG A 113 48.30 30.41 31.42
C ARG A 113 48.00 28.90 31.33
N GLY A 114 46.85 28.47 31.81
CA GLY A 114 46.38 27.09 31.69
C GLY A 114 45.79 26.70 30.29
N PHE A 115 45.62 27.67 29.37
CA PHE A 115 45.14 27.35 28.01
C PHE A 115 46.25 26.72 27.18
N SER A 116 45.95 25.74 26.37
CA SER A 116 46.87 25.11 25.41
C SER A 116 47.35 26.07 24.30
N HIS A 117 46.52 27.05 23.97
CA HIS A 117 46.81 28.05 22.95
C HIS A 117 47.02 29.40 23.64
N GLN A 118 48.27 29.66 24.03
CA GLN A 118 48.70 30.87 24.67
C GLN A 118 50.08 31.35 24.15
N ALA A 119 50.34 32.63 24.22
CA ALA A 119 51.63 33.22 23.90
C ALA A 119 51.86 34.46 24.78
N VAL A 120 53.15 34.76 25.05
CA VAL A 120 53.55 35.95 25.82
C VAL A 120 54.33 36.85 24.90
N PHE A 121 54.01 38.12 24.93
CA PHE A 121 54.72 39.20 24.20
C PHE A 121 55.21 40.22 25.15
N SER A 122 56.25 40.97 24.76
CA SER A 122 56.74 42.16 25.45
C SER A 122 56.64 43.37 24.52
N SER A 123 56.24 44.50 25.02
CA SER A 123 56.20 45.80 24.31
C SER A 123 56.82 46.91 25.11
N GLY A 124 57.65 47.77 24.49
CA GLY A 124 58.20 48.91 25.06
C GLY A 124 57.30 50.18 25.16
N ALA A 125 56.08 50.03 24.51
CA ALA A 125 55.15 51.15 24.49
C ALA A 125 54.30 51.24 25.76
N ALA A 126 53.78 52.43 26.04
CA ALA A 126 52.87 52.64 27.17
C ALA A 126 51.62 51.74 27.08
N SER A 127 51.18 51.23 28.26
CA SER A 127 50.06 50.31 28.33
C SER A 127 48.78 50.82 27.63
N ALA A 128 48.50 52.12 27.72
CA ALA A 128 47.34 52.71 27.03
C ALA A 128 47.46 52.65 25.50
N THR A 129 48.62 52.86 24.90
CA THR A 129 48.91 52.77 23.50
C THR A 129 48.79 51.29 23.03
N VAL A 130 49.34 50.37 23.83
CA VAL A 130 49.21 48.94 23.57
C VAL A 130 47.74 48.49 23.54
N VAL A 131 46.94 48.90 24.53
CA VAL A 131 45.50 48.61 24.60
C VAL A 131 44.78 49.16 23.37
N GLN A 132 45.07 50.39 22.96
CA GLN A 132 44.48 51.01 21.78
C GLN A 132 44.80 50.25 20.48
N ARG A 133 46.04 49.83 20.27
CA ARG A 133 46.46 49.00 19.12
C ARG A 133 45.81 47.66 19.14
N LEU A 134 45.73 46.94 20.25
CA LEU A 134 45.11 45.65 20.42
C LEU A 134 43.60 45.69 20.17
N THR A 135 42.88 46.69 20.67
CA THR A 135 41.45 46.90 20.46
C THR A 135 41.14 47.25 19.00
N GLY A 136 41.99 48.09 18.37
CA GLY A 136 41.91 48.36 16.93
C GLY A 136 42.07 47.10 16.07
N TYR A 137 43.06 46.27 16.39
CA TYR A 137 43.31 45.00 15.74
C TYR A 137 42.10 44.05 15.88
N LEU A 138 41.59 43.86 17.10
CA LEU A 138 40.42 43.00 17.34
C LEU A 138 39.16 43.46 16.60
N THR A 139 38.96 44.81 16.53
CA THR A 139 37.85 45.39 15.74
C THR A 139 38.00 45.07 14.27
N GLY A 140 39.22 45.24 13.71
CA GLY A 140 39.52 44.90 12.31
C GLY A 140 39.33 43.41 11.96
N GLN A 141 39.48 42.52 12.96
CA GLN A 141 39.22 41.09 12.83
C GLN A 141 37.77 40.68 13.14
N GLY A 142 36.86 41.63 13.35
CA GLY A 142 35.44 41.38 13.61
C GLY A 142 35.13 40.85 15.02
N TYR A 143 36.04 40.98 15.97
CA TYR A 143 35.80 40.61 17.36
C TYR A 143 35.06 41.71 18.11
N ARG A 144 34.08 41.35 18.92
CA ARG A 144 33.48 42.20 19.94
C ARG A 144 34.26 41.99 21.23
N PHE A 145 34.58 43.05 21.96
CA PHE A 145 35.38 42.96 23.17
C PHE A 145 34.83 43.83 24.31
N LYS A 146 35.28 43.52 25.49
CA LYS A 146 35.19 44.36 26.69
C LYS A 146 36.58 44.52 27.28
N VAL A 147 36.85 45.70 27.80
CA VAL A 147 38.09 46.06 28.51
C VAL A 147 37.75 46.21 29.97
N GLY A 148 38.51 45.59 30.86
CA GLY A 148 38.31 45.67 32.32
C GLY A 148 39.64 45.50 33.08
N GLY A 149 39.61 45.74 34.38
CA GLY A 149 40.76 45.60 35.30
C GLY A 149 41.39 46.93 35.74
N ASP A 150 41.69 47.04 37.02
CA ASP A 150 42.19 48.27 37.62
C ASP A 150 43.73 48.36 37.63
N MET A 151 44.42 47.29 37.97
CA MET A 151 45.91 47.22 38.01
C MET A 151 46.53 46.56 36.79
N GLN A 152 45.79 45.68 36.13
CA GLN A 152 46.14 44.98 34.88
C GLN A 152 44.97 45.06 33.92
N THR A 153 45.17 45.45 32.67
CA THR A 153 44.07 45.58 31.71
C THR A 153 43.84 44.30 31.03
N LEU A 154 42.65 43.71 31.22
CA LEU A 154 42.20 42.57 30.54
C LEU A 154 41.27 42.95 29.38
N ILE A 155 41.61 42.58 28.14
CA ILE A 155 40.75 42.68 26.98
C ILE A 155 40.16 41.29 26.72
N ALA A 156 38.86 41.12 26.95
CA ALA A 156 38.15 39.89 26.68
C ALA A 156 37.32 40.05 25.40
N ALA A 157 37.68 39.32 24.35
CA ALA A 157 37.06 39.41 23.04
C ALA A 157 36.41 38.11 22.62
N LYS A 158 35.36 38.21 21.81
CA LYS A 158 34.66 37.06 21.27
C LYS A 158 34.05 37.33 19.90
N THR A 159 33.95 36.25 19.10
CA THR A 159 33.22 36.24 17.84
C THR A 159 32.46 34.90 17.70
N GLY A 160 31.46 34.82 16.83
CA GLY A 160 30.70 33.60 16.55
C GLY A 160 29.86 33.06 17.70
N SER A 161 29.57 33.86 18.74
CA SER A 161 28.79 33.43 19.92
C SER A 161 27.38 32.96 19.60
N TYR A 162 26.80 33.33 18.43
CA TYR A 162 25.50 32.91 17.98
C TYR A 162 25.40 31.39 17.70
N ASN A 163 26.52 30.66 17.62
CA ASN A 163 26.56 29.20 17.57
C ASN A 163 25.66 28.54 18.62
N ARG A 164 25.57 29.14 19.80
CA ARG A 164 24.75 28.65 20.92
C ARG A 164 23.23 28.71 20.64
N LEU A 165 22.80 29.65 19.78
CA LEU A 165 21.40 29.69 19.34
C LEU A 165 21.04 28.47 18.50
N GLY A 166 22.00 27.88 17.78
CA GLY A 166 21.78 26.65 17.01
C GLY A 166 21.22 25.51 17.87
N TYR A 167 21.72 25.36 19.11
CA TYR A 167 21.20 24.37 20.04
C TYR A 167 19.74 24.67 20.41
N ILE A 168 19.40 25.90 20.72
CA ILE A 168 18.02 26.29 21.08
C ILE A 168 17.08 26.08 19.89
N LEU A 169 17.53 26.52 18.70
CA LEU A 169 16.73 26.36 17.46
C LEU A 169 16.47 24.91 17.12
N THR A 170 17.49 24.03 17.19
CA THR A 170 17.31 22.59 16.86
C THR A 170 16.38 21.91 17.85
N HIS A 171 16.49 22.19 19.14
CA HIS A 171 15.61 21.59 20.15
C HIS A 171 14.18 22.14 20.08
N ALA A 172 14.01 23.44 19.85
CA ALA A 172 12.70 24.05 19.63
C ALA A 172 12.04 23.49 18.36
N ALA A 173 12.82 23.26 17.30
CA ALA A 173 12.37 22.63 16.07
C ALA A 173 11.78 21.23 16.32
N ILE A 174 12.49 20.39 17.08
CA ILE A 174 12.02 19.05 17.45
C ILE A 174 10.67 19.12 18.18
N VAL A 175 10.56 20.04 19.16
CA VAL A 175 9.30 20.23 19.90
C VAL A 175 8.17 20.64 18.97
N ILE A 176 8.41 21.60 18.07
CA ILE A 176 7.40 22.07 17.11
C ILE A 176 6.97 20.95 16.15
N ILE A 177 7.93 20.17 15.64
CA ILE A 177 7.64 18.99 14.77
C ILE A 177 6.79 17.97 15.51
N CYS A 178 7.17 17.63 16.75
CA CYS A 178 6.40 16.67 17.55
C CYS A 178 5.00 17.18 17.88
N ILE A 179 4.82 18.46 18.19
CA ILE A 179 3.50 19.07 18.39
C ILE A 179 2.67 18.98 17.11
N GLY A 180 3.26 19.25 15.93
CA GLY A 180 2.61 19.08 14.65
C GLY A 180 2.11 17.63 14.45
N GLY A 181 2.95 16.64 14.75
CA GLY A 181 2.58 15.22 14.69
C GLY A 181 1.47 14.85 15.68
N LEU A 182 1.47 15.40 16.89
CA LEU A 182 0.40 15.17 17.88
C LEU A 182 -0.93 15.78 17.45
N VAL A 183 -0.92 16.95 16.80
CA VAL A 183 -2.13 17.58 16.26
C VAL A 183 -2.70 16.74 15.11
N ASP A 184 -1.84 16.26 14.20
CA ASP A 184 -2.28 15.39 13.08
C ASP A 184 -2.68 13.99 13.56
N GLY A 185 -2.12 13.50 14.66
CA GLY A 185 -2.50 12.24 15.31
C GLY A 185 -3.91 12.22 15.91
N ASN A 186 -4.64 13.34 15.87
CA ASN A 186 -6.02 13.48 16.33
C ASN A 186 -6.28 12.90 17.73
N ILE A 187 -5.48 13.31 18.70
CA ILE A 187 -5.61 12.87 20.10
C ILE A 187 -7.04 12.99 20.63
N PRO A 188 -7.82 14.08 20.34
CA PRO A 188 -9.20 14.16 20.81
C PRO A 188 -10.08 12.98 20.35
N LEU A 189 -9.91 12.51 19.11
CA LEU A 189 -10.63 11.34 18.61
C LEU A 189 -10.19 10.07 19.35
N LYS A 190 -8.89 9.87 19.54
CA LYS A 190 -8.36 8.71 20.27
C LYS A 190 -8.88 8.64 21.72
N VAL A 191 -8.99 9.79 22.38
CA VAL A 191 -9.60 9.86 23.72
C VAL A 191 -11.08 9.52 23.66
N GLN A 192 -11.83 9.99 22.68
CA GLN A 192 -13.26 9.65 22.51
C GLN A 192 -13.46 8.16 22.23
N GLU A 193 -12.60 7.53 21.42
CA GLU A 193 -12.58 6.08 21.20
C GLU A 193 -12.29 5.31 22.51
N LEU A 194 -11.27 5.72 23.27
CA LEU A 194 -10.89 5.09 24.53
C LEU A 194 -12.01 5.18 25.59
N LEU A 195 -12.71 6.31 25.66
CA LEU A 195 -13.82 6.54 26.58
C LEU A 195 -15.16 5.96 26.07
N GLY A 196 -15.19 5.38 24.86
CA GLY A 196 -16.38 4.76 24.29
C GLY A 196 -17.41 5.75 23.73
N TYR A 197 -17.09 7.05 23.61
CA TYR A 197 -17.94 8.05 22.97
C TYR A 197 -17.99 7.90 21.45
N LYS A 198 -16.97 7.28 20.85
CA LYS A 198 -16.92 6.90 19.45
C LYS A 198 -16.60 5.42 19.33
N LYS A 199 -17.28 4.75 18.39
CA LYS A 199 -17.09 3.32 18.10
C LYS A 199 -17.03 3.12 16.59
N ILE A 200 -16.15 2.22 16.16
CA ILE A 200 -16.03 1.81 14.76
C ILE A 200 -17.28 1.04 14.32
N GLU A 201 -17.73 1.23 13.09
CA GLU A 201 -18.76 0.43 12.45
C GLU A 201 -18.08 -0.71 11.68
N THR A 202 -18.51 -1.94 11.94
CA THR A 202 -17.97 -3.15 11.29
C THR A 202 -18.91 -3.76 10.27
N ARG A 203 -20.17 -3.27 10.24
CA ARG A 203 -21.16 -3.75 9.26
C ARG A 203 -21.07 -2.95 7.98
N ASP A 204 -21.22 -3.61 6.86
CA ASP A 204 -21.35 -2.93 5.57
C ASP A 204 -22.77 -2.38 5.41
N VAL A 205 -22.93 -1.12 5.76
CA VAL A 205 -24.23 -0.42 5.69
C VAL A 205 -24.10 0.92 4.97
N PRO A 206 -25.13 1.36 4.25
CA PRO A 206 -25.14 2.68 3.61
C PRO A 206 -24.84 3.81 4.59
N SER A 207 -24.13 4.84 4.13
CA SER A 207 -23.66 5.95 4.99
C SER A 207 -24.78 6.62 5.79
N ASN A 208 -26.00 6.70 5.25
CA ASN A 208 -27.17 7.28 5.92
C ASN A 208 -27.73 6.41 7.06
N ARG A 209 -27.34 5.12 7.15
CA ARG A 209 -27.74 4.18 8.21
C ARG A 209 -26.66 3.97 9.27
N VAL A 210 -25.48 4.58 9.09
CA VAL A 210 -24.39 4.50 10.06
C VAL A 210 -24.80 5.26 11.33
N PRO A 211 -24.71 4.64 12.53
CA PRO A 211 -25.08 5.26 13.81
C PRO A 211 -24.24 6.52 14.11
N ALA A 212 -24.85 7.49 14.83
CA ALA A 212 -24.18 8.74 15.20
C ALA A 212 -22.89 8.54 16.02
N ILE A 213 -22.79 7.44 16.78
CA ILE A 213 -21.59 7.08 17.54
C ILE A 213 -20.40 6.77 16.61
N SER A 214 -20.64 6.33 15.37
CA SER A 214 -19.63 6.01 14.36
C SER A 214 -19.45 7.13 13.33
N ARG A 215 -20.06 8.30 13.56
CA ARG A 215 -19.94 9.50 12.70
C ARG A 215 -19.13 10.59 13.38
N LEU A 216 -18.31 11.26 12.60
CA LEU A 216 -17.47 12.38 13.01
C LEU A 216 -17.97 13.67 12.36
N SER A 217 -18.06 14.74 13.16
CA SER A 217 -18.52 16.03 12.68
C SER A 217 -17.49 16.72 11.76
N PRO A 218 -17.90 17.70 10.93
CA PRO A 218 -16.97 18.50 10.13
C PRO A 218 -15.94 19.30 10.94
N ALA A 219 -16.16 19.45 12.26
CA ALA A 219 -15.23 20.11 13.18
C ALA A 219 -14.04 19.23 13.59
N ASN A 220 -14.00 17.94 13.19
CA ASN A 220 -12.86 17.06 13.44
C ASN A 220 -11.57 17.70 12.94
N LEU A 221 -10.53 17.74 13.81
CA LEU A 221 -9.32 18.53 13.58
C LEU A 221 -8.46 17.95 12.45
N SER A 222 -8.24 16.66 12.49
CA SER A 222 -7.39 15.93 11.55
C SER A 222 -8.08 14.65 11.11
N PHE A 223 -7.99 14.31 9.84
CA PHE A 223 -8.49 13.05 9.31
C PHE A 223 -7.83 12.72 7.97
N ARG A 224 -7.83 11.43 7.67
CA ARG A 224 -7.50 10.87 6.36
C ARG A 224 -8.49 9.77 6.07
N GLY A 225 -9.24 9.92 4.97
CA GLY A 225 -10.24 8.94 4.57
C GLY A 225 -10.43 8.93 3.07
N SER A 226 -11.19 7.97 2.58
CA SER A 226 -11.45 7.78 1.17
C SER A 226 -12.95 7.69 0.88
N VAL A 227 -13.30 8.01 -0.35
CA VAL A 227 -14.64 7.83 -0.89
C VAL A 227 -14.56 7.51 -2.38
N SER A 228 -15.40 6.59 -2.85
CA SER A 228 -15.58 6.32 -4.27
C SER A 228 -16.85 7.02 -4.73
N ILE A 229 -16.76 7.82 -5.78
CA ILE A 229 -17.88 8.58 -6.35
C ILE A 229 -18.04 8.15 -7.80
N PRO A 230 -19.20 7.58 -8.18
CA PRO A 230 -19.50 7.28 -9.59
C PRO A 230 -19.68 8.56 -10.41
N GLU A 231 -19.48 8.49 -11.71
CA GLU A 231 -19.79 9.58 -12.63
C GLU A 231 -21.26 10.01 -12.48
N GLY A 232 -21.50 11.32 -12.41
CA GLY A 232 -22.81 11.89 -12.12
C GLY A 232 -23.23 11.80 -10.65
N GLY A 233 -22.48 11.10 -9.80
CA GLY A 233 -22.74 10.95 -8.37
C GLY A 233 -22.14 12.06 -7.52
N ALA A 234 -22.51 12.08 -6.24
CA ALA A 234 -21.99 13.04 -5.27
C ALA A 234 -21.79 12.38 -3.90
N ALA A 235 -20.80 12.89 -3.15
CA ALA A 235 -20.55 12.50 -1.77
C ALA A 235 -20.33 13.73 -0.89
N ASP A 236 -20.79 13.61 0.35
CA ASP A 236 -20.64 14.63 1.40
C ASP A 236 -20.05 14.03 2.68
N VAL A 237 -19.61 12.78 2.58
CA VAL A 237 -18.93 12.02 3.63
C VAL A 237 -17.75 11.26 3.06
N ILE A 238 -16.80 10.90 3.93
CA ILE A 238 -15.70 9.98 3.61
C ILE A 238 -15.62 8.90 4.69
N TYR A 239 -14.97 7.79 4.35
CA TYR A 239 -14.74 6.66 5.24
C TYR A 239 -13.31 6.65 5.73
N LEU A 240 -13.14 6.62 7.05
CA LEU A 240 -11.86 6.46 7.73
C LEU A 240 -11.75 4.98 8.12
N ASN A 241 -10.89 4.23 7.46
CA ASN A 241 -10.63 2.84 7.83
C ASN A 241 -9.89 2.80 9.18
N VAL A 242 -10.45 2.07 10.13
CA VAL A 242 -9.89 1.88 11.48
C VAL A 242 -10.05 0.41 11.84
N ALA A 243 -8.94 -0.28 12.08
CA ALA A 243 -8.92 -1.70 12.40
C ALA A 243 -9.72 -2.56 11.40
N ASP A 244 -10.73 -3.29 11.87
CA ASP A 244 -11.62 -4.15 11.07
C ASP A 244 -12.92 -3.47 10.61
N GLY A 245 -13.01 -2.14 10.78
CA GLY A 245 -14.18 -1.36 10.41
C GLY A 245 -13.85 0.05 9.95
N TYR A 246 -14.78 0.96 10.12
CA TYR A 246 -14.64 2.34 9.67
C TYR A 246 -15.41 3.34 10.56
N LEU A 247 -15.00 4.61 10.44
CA LEU A 247 -15.76 5.76 10.92
C LEU A 247 -16.17 6.60 9.72
N VAL A 248 -17.33 7.23 9.78
CA VAL A 248 -17.83 8.15 8.74
C VAL A 248 -17.51 9.58 9.15
N GLN A 249 -16.75 10.29 8.33
CA GLN A 249 -16.43 11.70 8.52
C GLN A 249 -17.35 12.55 7.63
N ASP A 250 -18.16 13.40 8.26
CA ASP A 250 -18.97 14.37 7.54
C ASP A 250 -18.09 15.51 7.01
N LEU A 251 -18.35 15.94 5.78
CA LEU A 251 -17.66 17.07 5.14
C LEU A 251 -18.49 18.36 5.22
N PRO A 252 -17.84 19.53 5.33
CA PRO A 252 -18.53 20.83 5.27
C PRO A 252 -18.95 21.23 3.85
N PHE A 253 -18.70 20.39 2.87
CA PHE A 253 -19.03 20.57 1.45
C PHE A 253 -19.43 19.22 0.82
N GLN A 254 -20.05 19.29 -0.34
CA GLN A 254 -20.35 18.13 -1.17
C GLN A 254 -19.41 18.11 -2.38
N ILE A 255 -18.98 16.93 -2.78
CA ILE A 255 -18.18 16.70 -4.00
C ILE A 255 -19.05 15.98 -4.99
N HIS A 256 -19.25 16.55 -6.18
CA HIS A 256 -19.94 15.93 -7.30
C HIS A 256 -18.92 15.59 -8.39
N LEU A 257 -18.88 14.34 -8.84
CA LEU A 257 -18.04 13.91 -9.95
C LEU A 257 -18.77 14.11 -11.26
N LYS A 258 -18.30 15.06 -12.09
CA LYS A 258 -18.85 15.30 -13.43
C LYS A 258 -18.41 14.20 -14.41
N LYS A 259 -17.09 13.96 -14.46
CA LYS A 259 -16.50 13.02 -15.41
C LYS A 259 -15.16 12.51 -14.86
N PHE A 260 -14.90 11.23 -15.12
CA PHE A 260 -13.60 10.59 -14.91
C PHE A 260 -12.93 10.34 -16.26
N ARG A 261 -11.65 10.60 -16.35
CA ARG A 261 -10.84 10.33 -17.55
C ARG A 261 -9.65 9.49 -17.20
N ILE A 262 -9.37 8.48 -18.00
CA ILE A 262 -8.21 7.61 -17.85
C ILE A 262 -7.52 7.45 -19.20
N GLU A 263 -6.20 7.59 -19.20
CA GLU A 263 -5.35 7.22 -20.30
C GLU A 263 -4.58 5.94 -19.97
N HIS A 264 -4.46 5.07 -20.93
CA HIS A 264 -3.72 3.82 -20.80
C HIS A 264 -2.47 3.81 -21.67
N TYR A 265 -1.45 3.10 -21.21
CA TYR A 265 -0.32 2.72 -22.06
C TYR A 265 -0.76 1.68 -23.10
N ALA A 266 0.05 1.46 -24.14
CA ALA A 266 -0.20 0.40 -25.12
C ALA A 266 -0.31 -1.01 -24.49
N THR A 267 0.26 -1.21 -23.30
CA THR A 267 0.14 -2.43 -22.50
C THR A 267 -1.21 -2.59 -21.78
N GLY A 268 -2.08 -1.56 -21.84
CA GLY A 268 -3.34 -1.53 -21.06
C GLY A 268 -3.20 -1.07 -19.63
N GLN A 269 -2.00 -0.78 -19.13
CA GLN A 269 -1.82 -0.22 -17.80
C GLN A 269 -2.24 1.25 -17.76
N PRO A 270 -2.83 1.73 -16.64
CA PRO A 270 -3.13 3.14 -16.46
C PRO A 270 -1.88 4.01 -16.58
N LYS A 271 -1.94 5.04 -17.43
CA LYS A 271 -0.88 6.04 -17.60
C LYS A 271 -1.17 7.29 -16.77
N SER A 272 -2.39 7.80 -16.88
CA SER A 272 -2.88 8.94 -16.09
C SER A 272 -4.37 8.79 -15.87
N PHE A 273 -4.87 9.36 -14.80
CA PHE A 273 -6.29 9.44 -14.52
C PHE A 273 -6.63 10.74 -13.79
N GLU A 274 -7.77 11.32 -14.17
CA GLU A 274 -8.22 12.64 -13.78
C GLU A 274 -9.72 12.64 -13.48
N SER A 275 -10.12 13.44 -12.50
CA SER A 275 -11.51 13.64 -12.11
C SER A 275 -11.92 15.09 -12.22
N ASP A 276 -12.92 15.39 -13.03
CA ASP A 276 -13.57 16.69 -13.07
C ASP A 276 -14.63 16.73 -11.99
N ILE A 277 -14.42 17.55 -10.96
CA ILE A 277 -15.29 17.63 -9.79
C ILE A 277 -15.88 19.03 -9.61
N VAL A 278 -17.05 19.06 -8.99
CA VAL A 278 -17.68 20.29 -8.48
C VAL A 278 -17.78 20.17 -6.97
N ILE A 279 -17.16 21.09 -6.26
CA ILE A 279 -17.23 21.20 -4.81
C ILE A 279 -18.27 22.26 -4.47
N THR A 280 -19.35 21.87 -3.78
CA THR A 280 -20.41 22.78 -3.35
C THR A 280 -20.37 22.95 -1.84
N ASP A 281 -20.17 24.16 -1.38
CA ASP A 281 -20.13 24.50 0.03
C ASP A 281 -21.52 24.47 0.66
N ARG A 282 -21.71 23.74 1.76
CA ARG A 282 -23.00 23.60 2.42
C ARG A 282 -23.51 24.89 3.09
N ALA A 283 -22.61 25.75 3.57
CA ALA A 283 -22.99 26.94 4.30
C ALA A 283 -23.30 28.13 3.37
N SER A 284 -22.49 28.27 2.29
CA SER A 284 -22.58 29.41 1.37
C SER A 284 -23.22 29.10 0.03
N SER A 285 -23.49 27.82 -0.27
CA SER A 285 -23.93 27.29 -1.57
C SER A 285 -23.06 27.72 -2.76
N LYS A 286 -21.81 28.17 -2.49
CA LYS A 286 -20.85 28.50 -3.55
C LYS A 286 -20.27 27.21 -4.11
N SER A 287 -20.12 27.17 -5.41
CA SER A 287 -19.51 26.02 -6.12
C SER A 287 -18.15 26.40 -6.68
N LEU A 288 -17.21 25.45 -6.61
CA LEU A 288 -15.87 25.51 -7.20
C LEU A 288 -15.73 24.31 -8.14
N GLU A 289 -15.47 24.57 -9.40
CA GLU A 289 -15.14 23.52 -10.37
C GLU A 289 -13.63 23.36 -10.49
N GLY A 290 -13.18 22.14 -10.69
CA GLY A 290 -11.77 21.85 -10.89
C GLY A 290 -11.51 20.40 -11.27
N THR A 291 -10.31 20.15 -11.76
CA THR A 291 -9.82 18.81 -12.10
C THR A 291 -8.81 18.35 -11.07
N VAL A 292 -9.03 17.18 -10.48
CA VAL A 292 -8.08 16.50 -9.58
C VAL A 292 -7.35 15.43 -10.37
N SER A 293 -6.03 15.43 -10.33
CA SER A 293 -5.20 14.39 -10.94
C SER A 293 -4.14 13.89 -9.97
N VAL A 294 -3.40 12.85 -10.36
CA VAL A 294 -2.33 12.29 -9.52
C VAL A 294 -1.30 13.37 -9.22
N ASN A 295 -0.96 13.54 -7.95
CA ASN A 295 -0.04 14.57 -7.42
C ASN A 295 -0.50 16.04 -7.58
N HIS A 296 -1.71 16.29 -8.10
CA HIS A 296 -2.28 17.64 -8.22
C HIS A 296 -3.63 17.71 -7.47
N PRO A 297 -3.61 17.81 -6.15
CA PRO A 297 -4.82 17.86 -5.33
C PRO A 297 -5.48 19.25 -5.39
N ILE A 298 -6.81 19.28 -5.22
CA ILE A 298 -7.54 20.50 -4.91
C ILE A 298 -7.61 20.66 -3.40
N ILE A 299 -7.30 21.87 -2.90
CA ILE A 299 -7.41 22.20 -1.48
C ILE A 299 -8.61 23.12 -1.28
N TYR A 300 -9.59 22.64 -0.50
CA TYR A 300 -10.79 23.41 -0.17
C TYR A 300 -11.07 23.39 1.34
N ARG A 301 -11.22 24.55 1.97
CA ARG A 301 -11.41 24.71 3.43
C ARG A 301 -10.40 23.92 4.29
N GLY A 302 -9.14 23.85 3.85
CA GLY A 302 -8.08 23.12 4.57
C GLY A 302 -8.14 21.60 4.42
N VAL A 303 -9.05 21.08 3.58
CA VAL A 303 -9.10 19.67 3.18
C VAL A 303 -8.47 19.55 1.80
N ALA A 304 -7.46 18.69 1.69
CA ALA A 304 -6.84 18.36 0.41
C ALA A 304 -7.51 17.10 -0.17
N ILE A 305 -7.94 17.20 -1.43
CA ILE A 305 -8.66 16.17 -2.18
C ILE A 305 -7.69 15.63 -3.22
N TYR A 306 -7.30 14.37 -3.07
CA TYR A 306 -6.36 13.67 -3.94
C TYR A 306 -7.08 12.65 -4.81
N GLN A 307 -6.64 12.51 -6.05
CA GLN A 307 -6.95 11.34 -6.87
C GLN A 307 -6.15 10.15 -6.35
N ALA A 308 -6.81 9.11 -5.86
CA ALA A 308 -6.15 7.97 -5.22
C ALA A 308 -6.30 6.68 -6.01
N SER A 309 -7.51 6.40 -6.51
CA SER A 309 -7.85 5.17 -7.24
C SER A 309 -9.01 5.42 -8.19
N PHE A 310 -9.38 4.41 -8.91
CA PHE A 310 -10.60 4.39 -9.72
C PHE A 310 -11.16 2.96 -9.72
N GLY A 311 -12.40 2.84 -10.16
CA GLY A 311 -13.05 1.55 -10.25
C GLY A 311 -14.36 1.64 -11.02
N ASP A 312 -15.15 0.59 -10.93
CA ASP A 312 -16.48 0.56 -11.47
C ASP A 312 -17.43 1.43 -10.62
N GLY A 313 -18.30 2.18 -11.28
CA GLY A 313 -19.27 3.09 -10.66
C GLY A 313 -20.69 2.54 -10.67
N GLY A 314 -20.88 1.27 -10.98
CA GLY A 314 -22.18 0.63 -11.14
C GLY A 314 -22.56 0.37 -12.59
N SER A 315 -21.59 -0.10 -13.39
CA SER A 315 -21.80 -0.48 -14.80
C SER A 315 -22.93 -1.46 -14.97
N ALA A 316 -23.71 -1.30 -16.06
CA ALA A 316 -24.75 -2.22 -16.42
C ALA A 316 -24.17 -3.36 -17.28
N LEU A 317 -24.42 -4.60 -16.87
CA LEU A 317 -23.93 -5.81 -17.54
C LEU A 317 -25.07 -6.56 -18.21
N THR A 318 -24.89 -6.97 -19.45
CA THR A 318 -25.79 -7.88 -20.19
C THR A 318 -25.12 -9.24 -20.31
N MET A 319 -25.82 -10.30 -19.86
CA MET A 319 -25.27 -11.64 -19.76
C MET A 319 -26.20 -12.67 -20.33
N ASN A 320 -25.63 -13.78 -20.82
CA ASN A 320 -26.31 -15.00 -21.14
C ASN A 320 -26.02 -16.08 -20.10
N GLY A 321 -27.07 -16.59 -19.45
CA GLY A 321 -26.95 -17.70 -18.52
C GLY A 321 -27.12 -19.04 -19.23
N TRP A 322 -26.05 -19.86 -19.22
CA TRP A 322 -26.03 -21.18 -19.82
C TRP A 322 -26.10 -22.26 -18.75
N ASN A 323 -27.14 -23.10 -18.81
CA ASN A 323 -27.23 -24.22 -17.90
C ASN A 323 -26.26 -25.33 -18.33
N LEU A 324 -25.34 -25.72 -17.46
CA LEU A 324 -24.27 -26.69 -17.76
C LEU A 324 -24.71 -28.13 -17.75
N PHE A 325 -25.90 -28.47 -17.23
CA PHE A 325 -26.41 -29.83 -17.07
C PHE A 325 -27.76 -30.05 -17.75
N SER A 326 -28.32 -29.06 -18.43
CA SER A 326 -29.59 -29.16 -19.12
C SER A 326 -29.43 -29.78 -20.52
N PRO A 327 -30.37 -30.58 -21.02
CA PRO A 327 -30.40 -31.04 -22.42
C PRO A 327 -30.74 -29.91 -23.42
N LEU A 328 -30.91 -28.67 -22.94
CA LEU A 328 -31.19 -27.51 -23.78
C LEU A 328 -29.93 -26.68 -24.01
N ALA A 329 -29.69 -26.28 -25.26
CA ALA A 329 -28.59 -25.44 -25.67
C ALA A 329 -29.01 -23.97 -25.86
N LYS A 330 -30.02 -23.51 -25.13
CA LYS A 330 -30.54 -22.14 -25.24
C LYS A 330 -30.17 -21.32 -23.96
N PRO A 331 -29.56 -20.15 -24.13
CA PRO A 331 -29.25 -19.29 -22.99
C PRO A 331 -30.50 -18.53 -22.49
N SER A 332 -30.47 -18.15 -21.23
CA SER A 332 -31.41 -17.20 -20.64
C SER A 332 -30.76 -15.86 -20.51
N PRO A 333 -31.37 -14.75 -20.99
CA PRO A 333 -30.78 -13.40 -20.86
C PRO A 333 -30.92 -12.88 -19.44
N TYR A 334 -29.86 -12.24 -18.93
CA TYR A 334 -29.83 -11.56 -17.64
C TYR A 334 -29.28 -10.14 -17.82
N LYS A 335 -29.79 -9.22 -17.03
CA LYS A 335 -29.23 -7.87 -16.84
C LYS A 335 -28.88 -7.71 -15.39
N ALA A 336 -27.70 -7.18 -15.12
CA ALA A 336 -27.21 -6.92 -13.77
C ALA A 336 -26.55 -5.55 -13.72
N GLN A 337 -26.43 -5.02 -12.54
CA GLN A 337 -25.64 -3.82 -12.25
C GLN A 337 -24.57 -4.19 -11.23
N VAL A 338 -23.36 -3.67 -11.41
CA VAL A 338 -22.26 -3.88 -10.47
C VAL A 338 -22.65 -3.32 -9.10
N SER A 339 -22.26 -4.01 -8.04
CA SER A 339 -22.63 -3.76 -6.65
C SER A 339 -24.11 -3.98 -6.32
N GLN A 340 -24.84 -4.67 -7.20
CA GLN A 340 -26.22 -5.09 -6.94
C GLN A 340 -26.39 -6.59 -7.04
N ALA A 341 -27.42 -7.09 -6.38
CA ALA A 341 -27.76 -8.50 -6.39
C ALA A 341 -29.03 -8.75 -7.21
N PHE A 342 -29.07 -9.91 -7.92
CA PHE A 342 -30.25 -10.38 -8.63
C PHE A 342 -30.50 -11.87 -8.37
N GLY A 343 -31.75 -12.30 -8.60
CA GLY A 343 -32.13 -13.70 -8.43
C GLY A 343 -31.81 -14.53 -9.68
N LEU A 344 -31.27 -15.72 -9.47
CA LEU A 344 -31.03 -16.74 -10.49
C LEU A 344 -31.78 -17.99 -10.10
N SER A 345 -32.53 -18.60 -11.05
CA SER A 345 -33.25 -19.84 -10.80
C SER A 345 -32.88 -20.93 -11.79
N ASN A 346 -32.75 -22.16 -11.30
CA ASN A 346 -32.53 -23.36 -12.08
C ASN A 346 -33.55 -24.44 -11.65
N GLY A 347 -34.70 -24.45 -12.26
CA GLY A 347 -35.82 -25.30 -11.82
C GLY A 347 -36.29 -24.90 -10.40
N ALA A 348 -36.17 -25.81 -9.45
CA ALA A 348 -36.55 -25.59 -8.05
C ALA A 348 -35.46 -24.86 -7.24
N GLU A 349 -34.22 -24.84 -7.71
CA GLU A 349 -33.09 -24.23 -7.03
C GLU A 349 -33.09 -22.71 -7.26
N ARG A 350 -32.86 -21.97 -6.18
CA ARG A 350 -32.77 -20.50 -6.20
C ARG A 350 -31.42 -20.06 -5.69
N TYR A 351 -30.83 -19.13 -6.41
CA TYR A 351 -29.55 -18.53 -6.10
C TYR A 351 -29.68 -17.01 -6.08
N THR A 352 -28.87 -16.35 -5.28
CA THR A 352 -28.67 -14.92 -5.34
C THR A 352 -27.29 -14.62 -5.90
N VAL A 353 -27.23 -13.87 -6.99
CA VAL A 353 -26.00 -13.44 -7.65
C VAL A 353 -25.74 -11.99 -7.27
N GLU A 354 -24.58 -11.71 -6.70
CA GLU A 354 -24.09 -10.37 -6.37
C GLU A 354 -22.90 -10.06 -7.26
N VAL A 355 -23.02 -9.09 -8.16
CA VAL A 355 -21.88 -8.63 -8.98
C VAL A 355 -21.01 -7.73 -8.13
N VAL A 356 -19.73 -8.12 -7.94
CA VAL A 356 -18.82 -7.46 -7.00
C VAL A 356 -17.93 -6.44 -7.69
N ASP A 357 -17.41 -6.77 -8.89
CA ASP A 357 -16.45 -5.94 -9.60
C ASP A 357 -16.54 -6.16 -11.11
N PHE A 358 -16.25 -5.13 -11.88
CA PHE A 358 -16.14 -5.16 -13.33
C PHE A 358 -14.93 -4.35 -13.78
N LYS A 359 -14.17 -4.91 -14.70
CA LYS A 359 -12.97 -4.28 -15.28
C LYS A 359 -13.00 -4.40 -16.78
N VAL A 360 -13.02 -3.28 -17.48
CA VAL A 360 -12.90 -3.22 -18.95
C VAL A 360 -11.48 -3.59 -19.39
N PHE A 361 -10.47 -3.13 -18.66
CA PHE A 361 -9.07 -3.45 -18.88
C PHE A 361 -8.57 -4.38 -17.79
N ASN A 362 -8.19 -5.59 -18.19
CA ASN A 362 -7.66 -6.60 -17.28
C ASN A 362 -6.26 -7.02 -17.76
N VAL A 363 -5.24 -6.45 -17.12
CA VAL A 363 -3.85 -6.65 -17.50
C VAL A 363 -3.28 -7.84 -16.71
N GLN A 364 -2.90 -8.89 -17.43
CA GLN A 364 -2.31 -10.09 -16.85
C GLN A 364 -0.91 -10.35 -17.39
N ASP A 365 -0.10 -11.01 -16.60
CA ASP A 365 1.20 -11.51 -17.02
C ASP A 365 0.97 -12.80 -17.82
N THR A 366 1.19 -12.72 -19.14
CA THR A 366 1.06 -13.85 -20.07
C THR A 366 2.39 -14.55 -20.33
N GLY A 367 3.39 -14.35 -19.49
CA GLY A 367 4.62 -15.13 -19.51
C GLY A 367 4.29 -16.62 -19.44
N GLU A 368 4.85 -17.41 -20.35
CA GLU A 368 4.76 -18.88 -20.28
C GLU A 368 5.22 -19.29 -18.88
N ASP A 369 4.32 -19.89 -18.11
CA ASP A 369 4.64 -20.51 -16.85
C ASP A 369 5.66 -21.63 -17.11
N GLU A 370 6.93 -21.36 -16.89
CA GLU A 370 7.80 -22.44 -16.46
C GLU A 370 7.14 -23.02 -15.19
N PRO A 371 6.87 -24.32 -15.16
CA PRO A 371 6.25 -24.95 -14.01
C PRO A 371 7.14 -24.61 -12.80
N VAL A 372 6.68 -23.72 -11.94
CA VAL A 372 7.32 -23.44 -10.66
C VAL A 372 7.19 -24.76 -9.89
N ALA A 373 8.22 -25.59 -10.02
CA ALA A 373 8.39 -26.74 -9.15
C ALA A 373 8.24 -26.20 -7.73
N GLU A 374 7.28 -26.75 -6.97
CA GLU A 374 7.12 -26.48 -5.54
C GLU A 374 8.39 -26.87 -4.79
N LYS A 375 9.44 -26.07 -4.92
CA LYS A 375 10.56 -26.10 -3.99
C LYS A 375 10.02 -25.59 -2.67
N LYS A 376 9.97 -26.46 -1.67
CA LYS A 376 9.76 -26.09 -0.26
C LYS A 376 10.70 -24.94 0.06
N GLN A 377 10.19 -23.71 -0.07
CA GLN A 377 10.98 -22.50 0.13
C GLN A 377 11.09 -22.27 1.62
N GLY A 378 12.31 -21.97 2.08
CA GLY A 378 12.58 -21.72 3.49
C GLY A 378 11.84 -20.47 4.00
N PHE A 379 11.57 -20.46 5.30
CA PHE A 379 10.88 -19.37 6.03
C PHE A 379 11.37 -17.95 5.66
N TRP A 380 12.67 -17.76 5.49
CA TRP A 380 13.29 -16.47 5.13
C TRP A 380 12.96 -16.01 3.70
N GLN A 381 12.83 -16.93 2.75
CA GLN A 381 12.46 -16.58 1.36
C GLN A 381 10.98 -16.18 1.27
N ASN A 382 10.11 -16.83 2.02
CA ASN A 382 8.69 -16.44 2.09
C ASN A 382 8.52 -15.11 2.78
N THR A 383 9.29 -14.82 3.83
CA THR A 383 9.26 -13.54 4.55
C THR A 383 9.79 -12.39 3.68
N SER A 384 10.89 -12.60 2.94
CA SER A 384 11.44 -11.58 2.05
C SER A 384 10.51 -11.27 0.87
N ARG A 385 9.81 -12.29 0.34
CA ARG A 385 8.82 -12.11 -0.73
C ARG A 385 7.58 -11.38 -0.21
N ALA A 386 7.07 -11.72 0.98
CA ALA A 386 5.97 -11.02 1.63
C ALA A 386 6.33 -9.55 1.94
N LEU A 387 7.55 -9.27 2.40
CA LEU A 387 8.02 -7.90 2.61
C LEU A 387 8.18 -7.12 1.28
N SER A 388 8.69 -7.75 0.22
CA SER A 388 8.85 -7.09 -1.08
C SER A 388 7.51 -6.84 -1.78
N SER A 389 6.49 -7.67 -1.58
CA SER A 389 5.13 -7.42 -2.08
C SER A 389 4.40 -6.35 -1.29
N ALA A 390 4.65 -6.25 0.03
CA ALA A 390 4.13 -5.18 0.89
C ALA A 390 4.84 -3.84 0.68
N ALA A 391 6.10 -3.85 0.22
CA ALA A 391 6.81 -2.67 -0.22
C ALA A 391 6.40 -2.35 -1.68
N ALA A 392 6.23 -1.06 -2.00
CA ALA A 392 5.84 -0.60 -3.34
C ALA A 392 6.95 -0.81 -4.41
N VAL A 393 7.55 -2.00 -4.45
CA VAL A 393 8.60 -2.37 -5.41
C VAL A 393 7.95 -3.05 -6.61
N THR A 394 7.85 -2.31 -7.70
CA THR A 394 7.41 -2.83 -9.01
C THR A 394 8.53 -3.66 -9.64
N SER A 395 8.33 -4.98 -9.79
CA SER A 395 9.25 -5.81 -10.56
C SER A 395 9.11 -5.52 -12.06
N SER A 396 10.21 -5.18 -12.73
CA SER A 396 10.24 -4.62 -14.09
C SER A 396 10.23 -5.62 -15.26
N ASN A 397 9.96 -6.92 -15.04
CA ASN A 397 10.12 -7.96 -16.08
C ASN A 397 8.85 -8.76 -16.42
N LYS A 398 7.66 -8.14 -16.28
CA LYS A 398 6.39 -8.81 -16.63
C LYS A 398 5.98 -8.49 -18.07
N ARG A 399 5.67 -9.51 -18.87
CA ARG A 399 5.02 -9.35 -20.18
C ARG A 399 3.53 -9.14 -19.97
N LEU A 400 3.15 -7.92 -19.69
CA LEU A 400 1.78 -7.55 -19.39
C LEU A 400 0.96 -7.44 -20.67
N HIS A 401 -0.17 -8.15 -20.73
CA HIS A 401 -1.12 -8.12 -21.82
C HIS A 401 -2.53 -7.84 -21.31
N ASN A 402 -3.27 -6.99 -22.02
CA ASN A 402 -4.68 -6.79 -21.72
C ASN A 402 -5.50 -7.94 -22.30
N VAL A 403 -6.14 -8.70 -21.43
CA VAL A 403 -6.98 -9.86 -21.79
C VAL A 403 -8.47 -9.51 -21.96
N GLY A 404 -8.79 -8.21 -21.97
CA GLY A 404 -10.15 -7.70 -22.18
C GLY A 404 -11.01 -7.65 -20.92
N PRO A 405 -12.32 -7.37 -21.09
CA PRO A 405 -13.23 -7.20 -19.97
C PRO A 405 -13.39 -8.47 -19.13
N SER A 406 -13.45 -8.29 -17.81
CA SER A 406 -13.74 -9.34 -16.86
C SER A 406 -14.62 -8.84 -15.73
N TYR A 407 -15.34 -9.74 -15.08
CA TYR A 407 -16.16 -9.39 -13.93
C TYR A 407 -16.12 -10.46 -12.86
N GLN A 408 -16.28 -10.04 -11.62
CA GLN A 408 -16.33 -10.90 -10.44
C GLN A 408 -17.72 -10.84 -9.82
N TYR A 409 -18.21 -11.99 -9.38
CA TYR A 409 -19.50 -12.10 -8.75
C TYR A 409 -19.53 -13.22 -7.72
N LYS A 410 -20.45 -13.14 -6.77
CA LYS A 410 -20.70 -14.15 -5.76
C LYS A 410 -22.05 -14.79 -6.03
N ILE A 411 -22.12 -16.11 -5.96
CA ILE A 411 -23.39 -16.83 -5.97
C ILE A 411 -23.61 -17.41 -4.58
N ARG A 412 -24.76 -17.08 -3.99
CA ARG A 412 -25.24 -17.63 -2.72
C ARG A 412 -26.37 -18.61 -3.00
N ASP A 413 -26.29 -19.79 -2.40
CA ASP A 413 -27.39 -20.75 -2.40
C ASP A 413 -28.47 -20.40 -1.36
N ALA A 414 -29.53 -21.22 -1.28
CA ALA A 414 -30.62 -21.05 -0.33
C ALA A 414 -30.18 -21.23 1.14
N GLN A 415 -29.05 -21.88 1.39
CA GLN A 415 -28.43 -22.08 2.71
C GLN A 415 -27.52 -20.93 3.11
N GLY A 416 -27.28 -19.97 2.20
CA GLY A 416 -26.41 -18.82 2.43
C GLY A 416 -24.93 -19.08 2.15
N GLN A 417 -24.55 -20.27 1.67
CA GLN A 417 -23.18 -20.56 1.26
C GLN A 417 -22.85 -19.79 -0.02
N ALA A 418 -21.71 -19.11 -0.04
CA ALA A 418 -21.29 -18.32 -1.17
C ALA A 418 -20.04 -18.91 -1.82
N LYS A 419 -20.02 -18.90 -3.15
CA LYS A 419 -18.81 -19.09 -3.96
C LYS A 419 -18.55 -17.84 -4.77
N GLU A 420 -17.28 -17.56 -4.99
CA GLU A 420 -16.83 -16.42 -5.78
C GLU A 420 -16.40 -16.87 -7.16
N TYR A 421 -16.80 -16.13 -8.18
CA TYR A 421 -16.55 -16.41 -9.59
C TYR A 421 -15.85 -15.24 -10.26
N HIS A 422 -14.97 -15.56 -11.23
CA HIS A 422 -14.29 -14.58 -12.05
C HIS A 422 -14.37 -14.98 -13.52
N ASN A 423 -15.16 -14.26 -14.31
CA ASN A 423 -15.41 -14.56 -15.70
C ASN A 423 -14.75 -13.53 -16.62
N TYR A 424 -14.23 -14.01 -17.73
CA TYR A 424 -13.67 -13.21 -18.82
C TYR A 424 -14.68 -13.12 -19.96
N MET A 425 -14.82 -11.93 -20.55
CA MET A 425 -15.74 -11.70 -21.65
C MET A 425 -15.24 -12.30 -22.94
N GLN A 426 -13.94 -12.18 -23.20
CA GLN A 426 -13.30 -12.66 -24.42
C GLN A 426 -12.59 -14.00 -24.20
N PRO A 427 -12.50 -14.85 -25.25
CA PRO A 427 -11.71 -16.06 -25.17
C PRO A 427 -10.24 -15.79 -24.90
N LEU A 428 -9.67 -16.47 -23.91
CA LEU A 428 -8.25 -16.43 -23.58
C LEU A 428 -7.48 -17.48 -24.35
N ASN A 429 -6.26 -17.15 -24.74
CA ASN A 429 -5.33 -18.09 -25.37
C ASN A 429 -4.52 -18.82 -24.28
N ILE A 430 -4.75 -20.12 -24.12
CA ILE A 430 -4.08 -21.00 -23.16
C ILE A 430 -3.46 -22.15 -23.94
N GLU A 431 -2.15 -22.31 -23.87
CA GLU A 431 -1.42 -23.37 -24.58
C GLU A 431 -1.78 -23.42 -26.07
N SER A 432 -1.80 -22.24 -26.73
CA SER A 432 -2.17 -22.06 -28.14
C SER A 432 -3.60 -22.45 -28.50
N ARG A 433 -4.51 -22.54 -27.53
CA ARG A 433 -5.96 -22.84 -27.68
C ARG A 433 -6.80 -21.75 -27.05
N ARG A 434 -8.00 -21.55 -27.59
CA ARG A 434 -8.90 -20.49 -27.15
C ARG A 434 -10.05 -21.04 -26.30
N TYR A 435 -10.23 -20.46 -25.13
CA TYR A 435 -11.27 -20.83 -24.17
C TYR A 435 -11.95 -19.60 -23.58
N LEU A 436 -13.26 -19.67 -23.41
CA LEU A 436 -13.94 -18.83 -22.43
C LEU A 436 -13.66 -19.39 -21.03
N VAL A 437 -13.15 -18.54 -20.16
CA VAL A 437 -12.62 -18.97 -18.86
C VAL A 437 -13.46 -18.41 -17.73
N SER A 438 -13.79 -19.25 -16.76
CA SER A 438 -14.48 -18.88 -15.53
C SER A 438 -13.76 -19.48 -14.33
N GLY A 439 -13.23 -18.63 -13.45
CA GLY A 439 -12.66 -19.06 -12.18
C GLY A 439 -13.72 -19.23 -11.11
N VAL A 440 -13.55 -20.21 -10.22
CA VAL A 440 -14.38 -20.41 -9.03
C VAL A 440 -13.52 -20.67 -7.80
N ARG A 441 -13.88 -20.09 -6.66
CA ARG A 441 -13.25 -20.38 -5.35
C ARG A 441 -14.27 -20.33 -4.21
N GLY A 442 -13.99 -21.07 -3.15
CA GLY A 442 -14.84 -21.14 -1.96
C GLY A 442 -14.53 -20.05 -0.92
N ALA A 443 -13.28 -19.59 -0.84
CA ALA A 443 -12.86 -18.58 0.10
C ALA A 443 -11.89 -17.59 -0.55
N PRO A 444 -11.80 -16.34 -0.06
CA PRO A 444 -10.93 -15.29 -0.63
C PRO A 444 -9.43 -15.63 -0.65
N ASN A 445 -8.98 -16.49 0.27
CA ASN A 445 -7.59 -16.94 0.37
C ASN A 445 -7.28 -18.19 -0.48
N GLU A 446 -8.27 -18.75 -1.18
CA GLU A 446 -8.08 -19.86 -2.08
C GLU A 446 -7.74 -19.36 -3.49
N ALA A 447 -6.91 -20.12 -4.21
CA ALA A 447 -6.68 -19.88 -5.63
C ALA A 447 -7.94 -20.24 -6.44
N PHE A 448 -8.18 -19.51 -7.52
CA PHE A 448 -9.25 -19.86 -8.45
C PHE A 448 -8.96 -21.19 -9.15
N ARG A 449 -9.96 -22.06 -9.20
CA ARG A 449 -10.01 -23.22 -10.10
C ARG A 449 -10.77 -22.80 -11.35
N TYR A 450 -10.26 -23.16 -12.52
CA TYR A 450 -10.79 -22.64 -13.77
C TYR A 450 -11.60 -23.67 -14.54
N LEU A 451 -12.83 -23.30 -14.90
CA LEU A 451 -13.63 -23.95 -15.93
C LEU A 451 -13.20 -23.35 -17.29
N ARG A 452 -12.72 -24.19 -18.19
CA ARG A 452 -12.26 -23.82 -19.53
C ARG A 452 -13.24 -24.30 -20.56
N LEU A 453 -14.04 -23.41 -21.12
CA LEU A 453 -15.07 -23.72 -22.11
C LEU A 453 -14.48 -23.50 -23.51
N PRO A 454 -14.33 -24.55 -24.34
CA PRO A 454 -13.75 -24.40 -25.67
C PRO A 454 -14.67 -23.61 -26.59
N VAL A 455 -14.08 -22.75 -27.40
CA VAL A 455 -14.82 -21.96 -28.39
C VAL A 455 -14.90 -22.71 -29.74
N ASP A 456 -15.94 -22.46 -30.47
CA ASP A 456 -16.16 -23.00 -31.83
C ASP A 456 -15.41 -22.19 -32.90
N GLU A 457 -15.68 -22.50 -34.17
CA GLU A 457 -15.03 -21.87 -35.33
C GLU A 457 -15.28 -20.36 -35.41
N ASN A 458 -16.32 -19.83 -34.77
CA ASN A 458 -16.71 -18.43 -34.74
C ASN A 458 -16.31 -17.73 -33.42
N ASP A 459 -15.44 -18.33 -32.62
CA ASP A 459 -15.07 -17.87 -31.28
C ASP A 459 -16.25 -17.81 -30.30
N GLY A 460 -17.33 -18.50 -30.60
CA GLY A 460 -18.53 -18.61 -29.77
C GLY A 460 -18.54 -19.87 -28.89
N ILE A 461 -19.47 -19.90 -27.93
CA ILE A 461 -19.67 -21.01 -27.01
C ILE A 461 -20.77 -21.98 -27.54
N GLU A 462 -21.51 -21.59 -28.56
CA GLU A 462 -22.71 -22.28 -29.03
C GLU A 462 -22.42 -23.69 -29.50
N GLY A 463 -21.28 -23.89 -30.16
CA GLY A 463 -20.85 -25.23 -30.61
C GLY A 463 -20.67 -26.19 -29.45
N TYR A 464 -19.99 -25.76 -28.40
CA TYR A 464 -19.84 -26.54 -27.17
C TYR A 464 -21.15 -26.76 -26.45
N MET A 465 -22.01 -25.75 -26.35
CA MET A 465 -23.29 -25.87 -25.64
C MET A 465 -24.26 -26.81 -26.36
N ARG A 466 -24.24 -26.86 -27.71
CA ARG A 466 -25.00 -27.84 -28.47
C ARG A 466 -24.49 -29.27 -28.25
N LEU A 467 -23.18 -29.48 -28.32
CA LEU A 467 -22.59 -30.80 -28.05
C LEU A 467 -22.92 -31.29 -26.63
N ARG A 468 -22.69 -30.41 -25.63
CA ARG A 468 -23.01 -30.69 -24.23
C ARG A 468 -24.50 -31.06 -24.05
N ALA A 469 -25.41 -30.28 -24.67
CA ALA A 469 -26.85 -30.56 -24.56
C ALA A 469 -27.21 -31.95 -25.04
N ILE A 470 -26.62 -32.42 -26.14
CA ILE A 470 -26.79 -33.80 -26.63
C ILE A 470 -26.26 -34.83 -25.65
N LEU A 471 -25.12 -34.55 -24.98
CA LEU A 471 -24.54 -35.46 -23.99
C LEU A 471 -25.33 -35.54 -22.68
N PHE A 472 -26.19 -34.58 -22.38
CA PHE A 472 -27.11 -34.59 -21.26
C PHE A 472 -28.56 -35.04 -21.66
N ASP A 473 -28.80 -35.31 -22.96
CA ASP A 473 -30.05 -35.91 -23.46
C ASP A 473 -29.88 -37.40 -23.72
N LYS A 474 -30.27 -38.22 -22.73
CA LYS A 474 -30.17 -39.70 -22.81
C LYS A 474 -30.91 -40.30 -23.98
N THR A 475 -31.92 -39.61 -24.51
CA THR A 475 -32.70 -40.11 -25.68
C THR A 475 -31.84 -40.17 -26.95
N GLN A 476 -30.72 -39.46 -26.99
CA GLN A 476 -29.79 -39.43 -28.13
C GLN A 476 -28.75 -40.55 -28.12
N TYR A 477 -28.55 -41.20 -26.99
CA TYR A 477 -27.47 -42.18 -26.82
C TYR A 477 -27.61 -43.40 -27.79
N PRO A 478 -28.79 -43.97 -28.03
CA PRO A 478 -28.93 -45.08 -28.99
C PRO A 478 -28.53 -44.68 -30.41
N GLU A 479 -28.82 -43.43 -30.82
CA GLU A 479 -28.44 -42.95 -32.17
C GLU A 479 -26.93 -42.77 -32.26
N ILE A 480 -26.32 -42.10 -31.26
CA ILE A 480 -24.88 -41.87 -31.20
C ILE A 480 -24.13 -43.20 -31.18
N ALA A 481 -24.56 -44.14 -30.35
CA ALA A 481 -23.92 -45.44 -30.20
C ALA A 481 -24.00 -46.27 -31.50
N ARG A 482 -25.13 -46.23 -32.21
CA ARG A 482 -25.26 -46.90 -33.52
C ARG A 482 -24.33 -46.30 -34.57
N ARG A 483 -24.25 -44.97 -34.65
CA ARG A 483 -23.33 -44.25 -35.56
C ARG A 483 -21.89 -44.61 -35.27
N PHE A 484 -21.48 -44.55 -34.00
CA PHE A 484 -20.15 -44.96 -33.60
C PHE A 484 -19.84 -46.41 -33.95
N ALA A 485 -20.77 -47.38 -33.64
CA ALA A 485 -20.57 -48.78 -33.95
C ALA A 485 -20.47 -49.05 -35.48
N ALA A 486 -21.23 -48.31 -36.27
CA ALA A 486 -21.15 -48.38 -37.74
C ALA A 486 -19.82 -47.82 -38.29
N ALA A 487 -19.33 -46.72 -37.72
CA ALA A 487 -18.04 -46.12 -38.09
C ALA A 487 -16.85 -46.98 -37.66
N ALA A 488 -16.92 -47.61 -36.49
CA ALA A 488 -15.88 -48.50 -35.95
C ALA A 488 -15.80 -49.86 -36.68
N MET A 489 -16.91 -50.31 -37.23
CA MET A 489 -17.03 -51.64 -37.87
C MET A 489 -17.81 -51.50 -39.17
N PRO A 490 -17.19 -51.18 -40.34
CA PRO A 490 -17.84 -51.13 -41.65
C PRO A 490 -18.47 -52.47 -42.09
N ALA A 491 -19.54 -52.44 -42.92
CA ALA A 491 -20.39 -53.54 -43.23
C ALA A 491 -19.75 -54.74 -44.00
N ALA A 492 -18.50 -54.62 -44.42
CA ALA A 492 -17.79 -55.59 -45.23
C ALA A 492 -17.31 -56.85 -44.48
N SER A 493 -17.44 -56.92 -43.16
CA SER A 493 -17.01 -58.09 -42.37
C SER A 493 -18.25 -58.95 -42.00
N GLY A 494 -18.39 -60.08 -42.61
CA GLY A 494 -19.47 -61.08 -42.29
C GLY A 494 -19.47 -61.41 -40.79
N GLY A 495 -20.65 -61.40 -40.11
CA GLY A 495 -20.83 -61.66 -38.69
C GLY A 495 -20.87 -60.42 -37.79
N GLY A 496 -20.78 -59.23 -38.35
CA GLY A 496 -20.59 -57.97 -37.59
C GLY A 496 -21.84 -57.41 -36.91
N GLU A 497 -23.05 -57.81 -37.17
CA GLU A 497 -24.27 -57.17 -36.65
C GLU A 497 -24.47 -57.38 -35.15
N ALA A 498 -24.27 -58.58 -34.63
CA ALA A 498 -24.35 -58.88 -33.22
C ALA A 498 -23.20 -58.12 -32.41
N LEU A 499 -22.03 -58.08 -33.03
CA LEU A 499 -20.89 -57.36 -32.41
C LEU A 499 -21.11 -55.87 -32.43
N ARG A 500 -21.64 -55.28 -33.51
CA ARG A 500 -22.05 -53.88 -33.58
C ARG A 500 -23.09 -53.51 -32.51
N ALA A 501 -24.11 -54.39 -32.35
CA ALA A 501 -25.13 -54.19 -31.32
C ALA A 501 -24.54 -54.18 -29.91
N ARG A 502 -23.64 -55.12 -29.60
CA ARG A 502 -22.91 -55.13 -28.30
C ARG A 502 -22.03 -53.91 -28.11
N LEU A 503 -21.32 -53.47 -29.16
CA LEU A 503 -20.53 -52.26 -29.10
C LEU A 503 -21.39 -51.01 -28.85
N ALA A 504 -22.54 -50.90 -29.52
CA ALA A 504 -23.49 -49.83 -29.29
C ALA A 504 -24.05 -49.86 -27.86
N GLU A 505 -24.43 -51.02 -27.32
CA GLU A 505 -24.88 -51.13 -25.93
C GLU A 505 -23.80 -50.70 -24.93
N SER A 506 -22.54 -51.13 -25.13
CA SER A 506 -21.42 -50.70 -24.29
C SER A 506 -21.17 -49.20 -24.39
N THR A 507 -21.33 -48.63 -25.58
CA THR A 507 -21.16 -47.18 -25.79
C THR A 507 -22.22 -46.37 -25.04
N VAL A 508 -23.48 -46.83 -25.02
CA VAL A 508 -24.53 -46.18 -24.20
C VAL A 508 -24.15 -46.16 -22.74
N LYS A 509 -23.61 -47.26 -22.19
CA LYS A 509 -23.15 -47.32 -20.80
C LYS A 509 -22.00 -46.35 -20.53
N VAL A 510 -21.05 -46.18 -21.45
CA VAL A 510 -19.94 -45.22 -21.33
C VAL A 510 -20.48 -43.81 -21.29
N LEU A 511 -21.39 -43.42 -22.18
CA LEU A 511 -22.02 -42.12 -22.23
C LEU A 511 -22.82 -41.83 -20.95
N GLU A 512 -23.56 -42.81 -20.41
CA GLU A 512 -24.28 -42.67 -19.15
C GLU A 512 -23.34 -42.45 -17.95
N MET A 513 -22.27 -43.20 -17.87
CA MET A 513 -21.28 -43.04 -16.79
C MET A 513 -20.67 -41.65 -16.83
N PHE A 514 -20.23 -41.21 -18.01
CA PHE A 514 -19.60 -39.89 -18.16
C PHE A 514 -20.58 -38.75 -17.83
N SER A 515 -21.83 -38.82 -18.31
CA SER A 515 -22.83 -37.78 -18.04
C SER A 515 -23.25 -37.67 -16.56
N ARG A 516 -23.02 -38.70 -15.74
CA ARG A 516 -23.33 -38.67 -14.30
C ARG A 516 -22.29 -37.96 -13.44
N GLY A 517 -21.02 -38.02 -13.79
CA GLY A 517 -19.95 -37.48 -12.94
C GLY A 517 -18.58 -37.40 -13.62
N GLY A 518 -18.56 -37.27 -14.94
CA GLY A 518 -17.34 -37.09 -15.71
C GLY A 518 -16.39 -38.28 -15.64
N PHE A 519 -15.09 -37.97 -15.74
CA PHE A 519 -14.04 -39.00 -15.65
C PHE A 519 -14.00 -39.70 -14.28
N GLY A 520 -14.39 -38.98 -13.20
CA GLY A 520 -14.43 -39.57 -11.86
C GLY A 520 -15.38 -40.75 -11.73
N SER A 521 -16.59 -40.68 -12.36
CA SER A 521 -17.54 -41.80 -12.39
C SER A 521 -17.02 -42.98 -13.19
N MET A 522 -16.31 -42.72 -14.29
CA MET A 522 -15.69 -43.78 -15.12
C MET A 522 -14.54 -44.46 -14.37
N ALA A 523 -13.66 -43.66 -13.71
CA ALA A 523 -12.56 -44.19 -12.92
C ALA A 523 -13.06 -45.11 -11.79
N LYS A 524 -14.08 -44.65 -11.04
CA LYS A 524 -14.70 -45.45 -9.99
C LYS A 524 -15.28 -46.76 -10.51
N PHE A 525 -15.97 -46.74 -11.65
CA PHE A 525 -16.50 -47.95 -12.26
C PHE A 525 -15.39 -48.95 -12.64
N ILE A 526 -14.26 -48.46 -13.19
CA ILE A 526 -13.10 -49.28 -13.55
C ILE A 526 -12.47 -49.88 -12.28
N GLU A 527 -12.31 -49.11 -11.25
CA GLU A 527 -11.78 -49.58 -9.96
C GLU A 527 -12.63 -50.67 -9.32
N ASP A 528 -13.97 -50.53 -9.38
CA ASP A 528 -14.93 -51.45 -8.76
C ASP A 528 -15.14 -52.73 -9.61
N SER A 529 -14.96 -52.66 -10.94
CA SER A 529 -15.38 -53.70 -11.85
C SER A 529 -14.26 -54.43 -12.61
N VAL A 530 -13.04 -53.88 -12.61
CA VAL A 530 -11.91 -54.40 -13.40
C VAL A 530 -10.75 -54.79 -12.51
N PRO A 531 -10.10 -55.96 -12.70
CA PRO A 531 -8.92 -56.39 -11.96
C PRO A 531 -7.78 -55.33 -12.09
N LYS A 532 -7.03 -55.08 -11.04
CA LYS A 532 -5.95 -54.06 -10.98
C LYS A 532 -4.99 -54.12 -12.17
N ALA A 533 -4.61 -55.32 -12.60
CA ALA A 533 -3.63 -55.52 -13.69
C ALA A 533 -4.20 -55.06 -15.08
N GLU A 534 -5.49 -54.93 -15.22
CA GLU A 534 -6.17 -54.57 -16.47
C GLU A 534 -6.78 -53.16 -16.47
N GLN A 535 -6.74 -52.46 -15.32
CA GLN A 535 -7.42 -51.16 -15.16
C GLN A 535 -6.90 -50.11 -16.13
N GLU A 536 -5.59 -50.00 -16.32
CA GLU A 536 -4.97 -49.04 -17.23
C GLU A 536 -5.44 -49.26 -18.69
N ARG A 537 -5.41 -50.51 -19.16
CA ARG A 537 -5.85 -50.87 -20.49
C ARG A 537 -7.36 -50.66 -20.68
N ALA A 538 -8.14 -50.92 -19.63
CA ALA A 538 -9.57 -50.66 -19.63
C ALA A 538 -9.84 -49.14 -19.72
N ALA A 539 -9.15 -48.32 -18.92
CA ALA A 539 -9.28 -46.88 -18.94
C ALA A 539 -8.98 -46.28 -20.31
N GLU A 540 -7.89 -46.68 -20.95
CA GLU A 540 -7.59 -46.27 -22.33
C GLU A 540 -8.68 -46.63 -23.31
N THR A 541 -9.23 -47.87 -23.19
CA THR A 541 -10.29 -48.35 -24.08
C THR A 541 -11.57 -47.56 -23.89
N TYR A 542 -11.99 -47.34 -22.63
CA TYR A 542 -13.17 -46.53 -22.31
C TYR A 542 -13.02 -45.08 -22.78
N LEU A 543 -11.84 -44.51 -22.63
CA LEU A 543 -11.56 -43.15 -23.10
C LEU A 543 -11.64 -43.04 -24.63
N LYS A 544 -11.06 -44.00 -25.38
CA LYS A 544 -11.15 -44.04 -26.85
C LYS A 544 -12.58 -44.20 -27.32
N VAL A 545 -13.39 -45.06 -26.66
CA VAL A 545 -14.83 -45.22 -26.98
C VAL A 545 -15.57 -43.90 -26.72
N LEU A 546 -15.30 -43.23 -25.56
CA LEU A 546 -15.91 -41.96 -25.22
C LEU A 546 -15.57 -40.91 -26.27
N GLU A 547 -14.29 -40.64 -26.55
CA GLU A 547 -13.85 -39.63 -27.50
C GLU A 547 -14.50 -39.82 -28.89
N ARG A 548 -14.51 -41.05 -29.40
CA ARG A 548 -15.07 -41.34 -30.71
C ARG A 548 -16.60 -41.25 -30.75
N SER A 549 -17.28 -41.69 -29.68
CA SER A 549 -18.73 -41.52 -29.58
C SER A 549 -19.16 -40.08 -29.42
N VAL A 550 -18.37 -39.26 -28.72
CA VAL A 550 -18.62 -37.82 -28.58
C VAL A 550 -18.33 -37.07 -29.88
N LEU A 551 -17.39 -37.53 -30.72
CA LEU A 551 -17.26 -37.03 -32.09
C LEU A 551 -18.54 -37.23 -32.88
N GLU A 552 -19.17 -38.41 -32.80
CA GLU A 552 -20.47 -38.67 -33.47
C GLU A 552 -21.59 -37.80 -32.89
N ALA A 553 -21.59 -37.57 -31.55
CA ALA A 553 -22.49 -36.63 -30.92
C ALA A 553 -22.29 -35.18 -31.44
N TYR A 554 -21.05 -34.79 -31.68
CA TYR A 554 -20.73 -33.47 -32.27
C TYR A 554 -21.27 -33.36 -33.71
N GLN A 555 -21.11 -34.42 -34.53
CA GLN A 555 -21.67 -34.45 -35.88
C GLN A 555 -23.20 -34.32 -35.85
N VAL A 556 -23.87 -35.05 -34.97
CA VAL A 556 -25.33 -34.94 -34.78
C VAL A 556 -25.71 -33.51 -34.37
N SER A 557 -24.94 -32.88 -33.48
CA SER A 557 -25.20 -31.50 -33.01
C SER A 557 -25.13 -30.48 -34.14
N ARG A 558 -24.16 -30.62 -35.05
CA ARG A 558 -23.96 -29.74 -36.21
C ARG A 558 -25.09 -29.89 -37.22
N VAL A 559 -25.42 -31.14 -37.59
CA VAL A 559 -26.51 -31.43 -38.56
C VAL A 559 -27.83 -30.88 -38.06
N ARG A 560 -28.17 -31.04 -36.77
CA ARG A 560 -29.38 -30.45 -36.17
C ARG A 560 -29.38 -28.91 -36.16
N ALA A 561 -28.20 -28.29 -36.11
CA ALA A 561 -28.06 -26.86 -36.24
C ALA A 561 -28.05 -26.35 -37.70
N GLY A 562 -28.27 -27.23 -38.69
CA GLY A 562 -28.21 -26.90 -40.12
C GLY A 562 -26.79 -26.66 -40.63
N GLN A 563 -25.77 -27.10 -39.89
CA GLN A 563 -24.36 -26.99 -40.27
C GLN A 563 -23.87 -28.25 -40.97
N ALA A 564 -22.88 -28.10 -41.85
CA ALA A 564 -22.22 -29.25 -42.46
C ALA A 564 -21.51 -30.11 -41.40
N PRO A 565 -21.43 -31.45 -41.55
CA PRO A 565 -20.63 -32.29 -40.68
C PRO A 565 -19.17 -31.78 -40.60
N ALA A 566 -18.57 -31.80 -39.44
CA ALA A 566 -17.19 -31.46 -39.26
C ALA A 566 -16.27 -32.51 -39.87
N GLN A 567 -15.14 -32.07 -40.42
CA GLN A 567 -14.10 -33.02 -40.85
C GLN A 567 -13.48 -33.66 -39.59
N ALA A 568 -13.19 -34.97 -39.66
CA ALA A 568 -12.56 -35.68 -38.55
C ALA A 568 -11.04 -35.45 -38.54
N ASP A 569 -10.66 -34.17 -38.46
CA ASP A 569 -9.27 -33.72 -38.39
C ASP A 569 -8.81 -33.53 -36.93
N GLU A 570 -7.54 -33.23 -36.72
CA GLU A 570 -6.96 -33.03 -35.40
C GLU A 570 -7.62 -31.85 -34.65
N ARG A 571 -8.02 -30.79 -35.35
CA ARG A 571 -8.72 -29.65 -34.76
C ARG A 571 -10.06 -30.04 -34.14
N THR A 572 -10.86 -30.83 -34.90
CA THR A 572 -12.15 -31.32 -34.43
C THR A 572 -11.96 -32.28 -33.26
N MET A 573 -11.01 -33.22 -33.35
CA MET A 573 -10.70 -34.13 -32.26
C MET A 573 -10.24 -33.38 -30.99
N GLN A 574 -9.45 -32.31 -31.15
CA GLN A 574 -9.04 -31.50 -30.04
C GLN A 574 -10.21 -30.76 -29.40
N PHE A 575 -11.12 -30.19 -30.21
CA PHE A 575 -12.34 -29.55 -29.68
C PHE A 575 -13.21 -30.56 -28.89
N VAL A 576 -13.29 -31.82 -29.34
CA VAL A 576 -14.01 -32.91 -28.65
C VAL A 576 -13.33 -33.18 -27.29
N ARG A 577 -12.01 -33.34 -27.26
CA ARG A 577 -11.26 -33.58 -26.02
C ARG A 577 -11.41 -32.41 -25.04
N ASP A 578 -11.30 -31.18 -25.53
CA ASP A 578 -11.47 -29.99 -24.72
C ASP A 578 -12.90 -29.85 -24.17
N SER A 579 -13.90 -30.26 -24.98
CA SER A 579 -15.29 -30.30 -24.55
C SER A 579 -15.54 -31.35 -23.46
N LEU A 580 -14.92 -32.53 -23.56
CA LEU A 580 -14.98 -33.55 -22.51
C LEU A 580 -14.35 -33.04 -21.20
N ASN A 581 -13.21 -32.39 -21.28
CA ASN A 581 -12.55 -31.77 -20.11
C ASN A 581 -13.46 -30.69 -19.49
N ALA A 582 -14.06 -29.84 -20.31
CA ALA A 582 -14.98 -28.78 -19.84
C ALA A 582 -16.22 -29.36 -19.16
N ILE A 583 -16.80 -30.45 -19.71
CA ILE A 583 -17.92 -31.13 -19.06
C ILE A 583 -17.51 -31.76 -17.72
N ASN A 584 -16.33 -32.39 -17.66
CA ASN A 584 -15.78 -32.92 -16.41
C ASN A 584 -15.57 -31.81 -15.39
N ASP A 585 -15.01 -30.70 -15.80
CA ASP A 585 -14.72 -29.54 -14.92
C ASP A 585 -16.00 -28.85 -14.42
N SER A 586 -17.12 -28.96 -15.18
CA SER A 586 -18.41 -28.43 -14.75
C SER A 586 -18.90 -29.05 -13.43
N PHE A 587 -18.51 -30.27 -13.09
CA PHE A 587 -18.92 -30.94 -11.84
C PHE A 587 -18.28 -30.29 -10.58
N PHE A 588 -17.13 -29.64 -10.67
CA PHE A 588 -16.56 -28.89 -9.55
C PHE A 588 -16.96 -27.42 -9.55
N TYR A 589 -17.55 -26.89 -10.61
CA TYR A 589 -17.83 -25.47 -10.78
C TYR A 589 -18.80 -24.91 -9.72
N GLY A 590 -19.66 -25.77 -9.18
CA GLY A 590 -20.45 -25.46 -7.98
C GLY A 590 -21.74 -24.68 -8.21
N THR A 591 -22.01 -24.23 -9.42
CA THR A 591 -23.31 -23.73 -9.87
C THR A 591 -23.66 -24.41 -11.21
N PRO A 592 -24.92 -24.74 -11.46
CA PRO A 592 -25.33 -25.32 -12.74
C PRO A 592 -25.38 -24.29 -13.89
N ILE A 593 -25.12 -23.02 -13.63
CA ILE A 593 -25.26 -21.95 -14.63
C ILE A 593 -23.93 -21.23 -14.80
N TYR A 594 -23.46 -21.14 -16.05
CA TYR A 594 -22.38 -20.28 -16.47
C TYR A 594 -22.98 -18.96 -16.99
N LEU A 595 -22.51 -17.83 -16.43
CA LEU A 595 -22.92 -16.49 -16.83
C LEU A 595 -21.88 -15.91 -17.81
N GLN A 596 -22.23 -15.86 -19.09
CA GLN A 596 -21.41 -15.28 -20.15
C GLN A 596 -21.71 -13.79 -20.27
N LEU A 597 -20.71 -12.93 -20.11
CA LEU A 597 -20.83 -11.50 -20.39
C LEU A 597 -20.90 -11.28 -21.92
N THR A 598 -21.95 -10.62 -22.39
CA THR A 598 -22.16 -10.34 -23.82
C THR A 598 -22.15 -8.86 -24.17
N GLY A 599 -22.33 -7.98 -23.17
CA GLY A 599 -22.28 -6.54 -23.36
C GLY A 599 -22.27 -5.82 -22.03
N PHE A 600 -21.89 -4.54 -22.06
CA PHE A 600 -21.87 -3.69 -20.89
C PHE A 600 -22.00 -2.21 -21.27
N ASP A 601 -22.58 -1.43 -20.36
CA ASP A 601 -22.56 0.04 -20.36
C ASP A 601 -21.71 0.49 -19.19
N GLU A 602 -20.50 0.99 -19.48
CA GLU A 602 -19.50 1.34 -18.46
C GLU A 602 -19.89 2.63 -17.73
N VAL A 603 -19.82 2.58 -16.41
CA VAL A 603 -19.86 3.75 -15.53
C VAL A 603 -18.61 3.72 -14.65
N MET A 604 -17.75 4.71 -14.77
CA MET A 604 -16.53 4.80 -14.00
C MET A 604 -16.79 5.47 -12.64
N SER A 605 -16.00 5.10 -11.65
CA SER A 605 -15.95 5.80 -10.37
C SER A 605 -14.55 6.31 -10.06
N SER A 606 -14.50 7.47 -9.42
CA SER A 606 -13.28 8.06 -8.90
C SER A 606 -13.12 7.76 -7.42
N GLY A 607 -12.02 7.11 -7.06
CA GLY A 607 -11.60 6.95 -5.67
C GLY A 607 -10.80 8.17 -5.23
N LEU A 608 -11.43 9.02 -4.42
CA LEU A 608 -10.82 10.23 -3.87
C LEU A 608 -10.34 9.97 -2.43
N GLN A 609 -9.13 10.42 -2.12
CA GLN A 609 -8.62 10.46 -0.76
C GLN A 609 -8.64 11.90 -0.26
N LEU A 610 -9.28 12.12 0.87
CA LEU A 610 -9.38 13.43 1.50
C LEU A 610 -8.57 13.46 2.79
N THR A 611 -7.76 14.50 2.95
CA THR A 611 -6.95 14.69 4.14
C THR A 611 -7.09 16.09 4.69
N ARG A 612 -7.19 16.18 6.02
CA ARG A 612 -7.08 17.43 6.78
C ARG A 612 -5.95 17.25 7.80
N SER A 613 -4.85 17.96 7.61
CA SER A 613 -3.63 17.86 8.42
C SER A 613 -3.15 19.24 8.83
N PRO A 614 -3.76 19.85 9.87
CA PRO A 614 -3.38 21.19 10.33
C PRO A 614 -1.96 21.24 10.93
N GLY A 615 -1.46 20.14 11.46
CA GLY A 615 -0.10 19.99 11.97
C GLY A 615 0.99 20.09 10.91
N LYS A 616 0.66 19.86 9.63
CA LYS A 616 1.59 19.94 8.51
C LYS A 616 2.38 21.24 8.47
N ASN A 617 1.74 22.38 8.70
CA ASN A 617 2.40 23.69 8.69
C ASN A 617 3.40 23.83 9.86
N LEU A 618 3.07 23.27 11.04
CA LEU A 618 3.98 23.22 12.17
C LEU A 618 5.20 22.36 11.87
N VAL A 619 5.00 21.20 11.24
CA VAL A 619 6.10 20.30 10.83
C VAL A 619 7.01 21.01 9.83
N TYR A 620 6.48 21.71 8.84
CA TYR A 620 7.30 22.47 7.89
C TYR A 620 8.07 23.61 8.55
N ALA A 621 7.41 24.41 9.40
CA ALA A 621 8.08 25.47 10.14
C ALA A 621 9.19 24.90 11.06
N GLY A 622 8.91 23.80 11.74
CA GLY A 622 9.89 23.11 12.57
C GLY A 622 11.06 22.56 11.75
N SER A 623 10.81 22.00 10.56
CA SER A 623 11.86 21.49 9.67
C SER A 623 12.79 22.60 9.17
N VAL A 624 12.25 23.75 8.77
CA VAL A 624 13.05 24.92 8.40
C VAL A 624 13.89 25.39 9.59
N LEU A 625 13.28 25.47 10.77
CA LEU A 625 13.97 25.87 11.99
C LEU A 625 15.08 24.88 12.37
N LEU A 626 14.86 23.57 12.16
CA LEU A 626 15.87 22.54 12.38
C LEU A 626 17.08 22.72 11.45
N ILE A 627 16.85 22.93 10.16
CA ILE A 627 17.90 23.17 9.18
C ILE A 627 18.72 24.41 9.57
N LEU A 628 18.03 25.50 9.87
CA LEU A 628 18.71 26.75 10.32
C LEU A 628 19.50 26.51 11.60
N GLY A 629 18.93 25.81 12.58
CA GLY A 629 19.62 25.52 13.84
C GLY A 629 20.87 24.66 13.64
N VAL A 630 20.79 23.64 12.81
CA VAL A 630 21.93 22.79 12.45
C VAL A 630 22.99 23.60 11.71
N PHE A 631 22.58 24.42 10.75
CA PHE A 631 23.49 25.28 10.01
C PHE A 631 24.24 26.23 10.95
N VAL A 632 23.52 26.94 11.84
CA VAL A 632 24.12 27.87 12.84
C VAL A 632 25.08 27.11 13.75
N MET A 633 24.73 25.89 14.17
CA MET A 633 25.56 25.10 15.07
C MET A 633 26.87 24.62 14.41
N PHE A 634 26.83 24.29 13.09
CA PHE A 634 27.98 23.73 12.37
C PHE A 634 28.87 24.79 11.75
N TYR A 635 28.32 25.84 11.17
CA TYR A 635 29.07 26.84 10.40
C TYR A 635 29.53 28.03 11.25
N ILE A 636 28.79 28.44 12.30
CA ILE A 636 29.21 29.53 13.16
C ILE A 636 30.11 28.95 14.24
N ARG A 637 31.36 29.40 14.25
CA ARG A 637 32.40 28.94 15.18
C ARG A 637 32.60 30.00 16.27
N GLU A 638 32.43 29.65 17.55
CA GLU A 638 32.72 30.54 18.66
C GLU A 638 34.23 30.60 18.89
N ARG A 639 34.79 31.82 18.89
CA ARG A 639 36.15 32.13 19.19
C ARG A 639 36.21 33.12 20.33
N ARG A 640 37.10 32.88 21.28
CA ARG A 640 37.35 33.79 22.40
C ARG A 640 38.83 34.08 22.47
N ILE A 641 39.17 35.37 22.66
CA ILE A 641 40.52 35.88 22.82
C ILE A 641 40.59 36.66 24.13
N TRP A 642 41.61 36.41 24.89
CA TRP A 642 41.97 37.22 26.06
C TRP A 642 43.38 37.76 25.86
N LEU A 643 43.54 39.07 26.15
CA LEU A 643 44.78 39.76 26.11
C LEU A 643 44.95 40.50 27.48
N LEU A 644 45.81 39.93 28.30
CA LEU A 644 46.10 40.53 29.61
C LEU A 644 47.40 41.43 29.51
N VAL A 645 47.22 42.72 29.62
CA VAL A 645 48.28 43.69 29.53
C VAL A 645 48.73 44.10 30.98
N LYS A 646 49.98 43.77 31.30
CA LYS A 646 50.58 44.11 32.55
C LYS A 646 51.48 45.34 32.36
N PRO A 647 51.35 46.39 33.22
CA PRO A 647 52.27 47.52 33.15
C PRO A 647 53.67 47.06 33.51
N GLY A 648 54.64 47.51 32.72
CA GLY A 648 56.07 47.37 33.07
C GLY A 648 56.46 48.23 34.25
N GLY A 649 57.47 47.78 35.00
CA GLY A 649 58.07 48.60 36.05
C GLY A 649 58.68 49.89 35.49
N ALA A 650 59.39 50.67 36.33
CA ALA A 650 59.90 52.01 36.05
C ALA A 650 60.77 52.23 34.78
N GLY A 651 60.88 51.21 33.89
CA GLY A 651 61.57 51.22 32.59
C GLY A 651 60.69 51.13 31.35
N GLY A 652 59.35 51.16 31.48
CA GLY A 652 58.44 51.36 30.34
C GLY A 652 58.02 50.21 29.54
N GLY A 653 58.44 48.95 29.77
CA GLY A 653 58.02 47.77 29.00
C GLY A 653 56.94 46.95 29.70
N GLY A 654 55.88 46.54 29.03
CA GLY A 654 54.83 45.72 29.56
C GLY A 654 54.80 44.23 29.00
N GLU A 655 54.34 43.28 29.81
CA GLU A 655 54.10 41.93 29.42
C GLU A 655 52.64 41.76 28.90
N ILE A 656 52.41 41.16 27.79
CA ILE A 656 51.08 40.86 27.23
C ILE A 656 50.92 39.36 27.12
N LEU A 657 49.98 38.82 27.90
CA LEU A 657 49.59 37.39 27.79
C LEU A 657 48.42 37.28 26.88
N PHE A 658 48.58 36.61 25.75
CA PHE A 658 47.55 36.24 24.78
C PHE A 658 47.09 34.82 25.05
N ALA A 659 45.77 34.60 25.15
CA ALA A 659 45.18 33.28 25.20
C ALA A 659 43.98 33.22 24.31
N MET A 660 43.81 32.08 23.62
CA MET A 660 42.70 31.86 22.70
C MET A 660 42.01 30.53 23.00
N SER A 661 40.68 30.51 22.86
CA SER A 661 39.89 29.27 22.98
C SER A 661 38.82 29.19 21.92
N SER A 662 38.49 27.94 21.59
CA SER A 662 37.39 27.59 20.71
C SER A 662 36.52 26.51 21.34
N ASN A 663 35.23 26.50 21.01
CA ASN A 663 34.35 25.42 21.39
C ASN A 663 34.60 24.09 20.62
N ARG A 664 35.41 24.15 19.54
CA ARG A 664 35.83 22.99 18.75
C ARG A 664 37.32 23.05 18.43
N LYS A 665 38.05 21.98 18.72
CA LYS A 665 39.46 21.84 18.34
C LYS A 665 39.49 21.34 16.88
N THR A 666 39.95 22.19 15.97
CA THR A 666 40.11 21.92 14.55
C THR A 666 41.47 22.42 14.07
N LEU A 667 42.03 21.85 12.98
CA LEU A 667 43.24 22.37 12.35
C LEU A 667 43.16 23.85 12.00
N ASP A 668 41.99 24.34 11.56
CA ASP A 668 41.75 25.76 11.28
C ASP A 668 41.94 26.62 12.54
N PHE A 669 41.66 26.11 13.73
CA PHE A 669 41.82 26.84 14.96
C PHE A 669 43.31 27.04 15.31
N GLU A 670 44.15 26.04 15.04
CA GLU A 670 45.61 26.19 15.24
C GLU A 670 46.20 27.17 14.24
N ASN A 671 45.79 27.12 12.99
CA ASN A 671 46.21 28.06 11.96
C ASN A 671 45.78 29.50 12.32
N GLU A 672 44.53 29.68 12.81
CA GLU A 672 43.99 30.95 13.22
C GLU A 672 44.76 31.49 14.45
N PHE A 673 45.08 30.64 15.43
CA PHE A 673 45.90 31.00 16.57
C PHE A 673 47.31 31.47 16.15
N ASN A 674 47.96 30.73 15.25
CA ASN A 674 49.29 31.06 14.73
C ASN A 674 49.27 32.38 13.93
N MET A 675 48.25 32.59 13.14
CA MET A 675 48.03 33.86 12.41
C MET A 675 47.91 35.04 13.40
N HIS A 676 47.04 34.93 14.43
CA HIS A 676 46.90 35.96 15.43
C HIS A 676 48.20 36.18 16.21
N LYS A 677 48.93 35.12 16.56
CA LYS A 677 50.24 35.21 17.22
C LYS A 677 51.25 35.99 16.38
N GLN A 678 51.35 35.73 15.07
CA GLN A 678 52.22 36.43 14.17
C GLN A 678 51.82 37.90 14.03
N ASN A 679 50.54 38.18 13.76
CA ASN A 679 50.04 39.57 13.60
C ASN A 679 50.24 40.41 14.88
N LEU A 680 50.02 39.79 16.06
CA LEU A 680 50.25 40.45 17.33
C LEU A 680 51.77 40.73 17.59
N THR A 681 52.67 39.80 17.12
CA THR A 681 54.10 40.04 17.22
C THR A 681 54.53 41.21 16.36
N GLU A 682 53.99 41.37 15.17
CA GLU A 682 54.31 42.55 14.29
C GLU A 682 53.72 43.83 14.85
N LEU A 683 52.45 43.80 15.31
CA LEU A 683 51.76 44.97 15.89
C LEU A 683 52.44 45.52 17.13
N LEU A 684 53.10 44.69 17.92
CA LEU A 684 53.73 45.03 19.18
C LEU A 684 55.20 45.40 19.06
N LYS A 685 55.88 45.14 17.95
CA LYS A 685 57.27 45.53 17.63
C LYS A 685 57.39 47.00 17.15
N GLY A 686 56.33 47.54 16.56
CA GLY A 686 56.19 48.92 16.11
C GLY A 686 55.57 49.83 17.18
#